data_d80e5c31fe602e92a1ba56805547bc29
#
_entry.id   d80e5c31fe602e92a1ba56805547bc29
#
_cell.length_a   1.000
_cell.length_b   1.000
_cell.length_c   1.000
_cell.angle_alpha   90.00
_cell.angle_beta   90.00
_cell.angle_gamma   90.00
#
_symmetry.space_group_name_H-M   'P 1'
#
loop_
_entity.id
_entity.type
_entity.pdbx_description
1 polymer ?
#
loop_
_entity_poly.entity_id
_entity_poly.type
_entity_poly.pdbx_seq_one_letter_code
_entity_poly.pdbx_strand_id
1 'polypeptide(L)'
;MNFTDIFIRRPVLATVVSLMILVLGLRAVGSLPILQYPRTENTVVTVTTTYYGADPNVIAGFIATPLENAIAQANGIDYMSSTSQTGVNVISVYLRLNYEADKALTEINTKIASVLNQLPSGTQQPVLVVKVGQTIDAMYMGFDSDVLPRNKITDYLIRVVQPKLQAVAGVQTAEILGGQNFALRAWLDPAKLAAYGLTATDISTALTQNDYIAGLGTTKGQMVQVNLSASTSLHSAGEFANLIVKQANGAIVRLKDVANVTLGADDYESQVAFDGKQAVYIGIQVAPGANLLDVIAGVRKAFPDIQAQLPEGLRGGIIYDSTDFVNSSIREVVWTLGEALIIVTLVIFVFLGSLRSVLIPVVAIPLSLVGTFTMMLALGFSINLLTLLALVLAIGLVVDDAIIVVENVNRHLDEGMRPIPASVAAARELGGPIIAMTVVLIAVYVPIGFQGGLTGALFTEFAFTLVGAVTVSAVIALTLSPMMCSRLLKPHEKERRGWQERLSDFIDRSFERVRGRYERWLHGSLGYLPVTATFAVLVLGSIYFLYAGAKSELAPQEDAGIIIASSTPAPNATLQQKLLYSRQVYEIFAKHPETAHVFQIDAPGTSIAGMVFTPWDERKQTTNQMQPGIQQELSNIAGVRAAAFQLPPLPGSQGLPVQFVLETTDSFERLNDVAQAFLQEAVKSGNFIFLDSDLKIDSPQSVVQIDRNKTAQLGLKMSDVGAALGGMLGGGYVNYFSLDNRSYKVIPQIQQRSRLNVDQLMNYYVGTVNGVPIPLSTVATITTKVIPESINHFQQLNSATIQGVATPGVAQGDVLKYLQDLAKRTLPQGYSVDYGGLSRQYVQESAGFIATFGFALIIIYLALAALFESFRDPIIILVSVPMSIAGALIFISVGIGGASLNIYTQVGLVTLMGLISKHGILIVEFANELQQQGKSKREAIEEACGIRLRPILMTTAAMVLGVIPLIIASGAGAVSRFNMGLVIASGLSIGTLFTLFVVPAVYMLIAADHSEHAELDEVAEPV
;
A
#
# COMPACT_ATOMS: atom_id res chain seq x y z
N MET A 1 19.21 50.07 5.34
CA MET A 1 18.15 49.51 6.22
C MET A 1 18.01 48.05 5.85
N ASN A 2 18.28 47.13 6.78
CA ASN A 2 18.10 45.71 6.53
C ASN A 2 16.61 45.37 6.46
N PHE A 3 16.27 44.34 5.70
CA PHE A 3 14.89 43.89 5.48
C PHE A 3 14.08 43.72 6.80
N THR A 4 14.68 43.16 7.80
CA THR A 4 14.09 42.91 9.13
C THR A 4 13.73 44.21 9.88
N ASP A 5 14.55 45.29 9.75
CA ASP A 5 14.31 46.57 10.40
C ASP A 5 12.97 47.21 10.01
N ILE A 6 12.53 46.98 8.76
CA ILE A 6 11.27 47.50 8.21
C ILE A 6 10.09 46.98 8.99
N PHE A 7 10.08 45.65 9.28
CA PHE A 7 8.98 45.01 10.00
C PHE A 7 8.95 45.36 11.50
N ILE A 8 10.09 45.51 12.13
CA ILE A 8 10.18 45.98 13.53
C ILE A 8 9.63 47.39 13.67
N ARG A 9 9.98 48.28 12.74
CA ARG A 9 9.53 49.69 12.76
C ARG A 9 8.09 49.88 12.28
N ARG A 10 7.56 48.93 11.49
CA ARG A 10 6.20 48.96 10.93
C ARG A 10 5.40 47.72 11.40
N PRO A 11 4.94 47.70 12.65
CA PRO A 11 4.29 46.50 13.23
C PRO A 11 3.00 46.13 12.52
N VAL A 12 2.27 47.08 11.95
CA VAL A 12 1.05 46.82 11.16
C VAL A 12 1.40 46.01 9.92
N LEU A 13 2.52 46.32 9.25
CA LEU A 13 2.96 45.61 8.07
C LEU A 13 3.28 44.11 8.40
N ALA A 14 4.00 43.88 9.51
CA ALA A 14 4.30 42.49 9.97
C ALA A 14 3.03 41.71 10.30
N THR A 15 2.07 42.36 10.96
CA THR A 15 0.78 41.76 11.32
C THR A 15 -0.05 41.43 10.07
N VAL A 16 -0.10 42.36 9.09
CA VAL A 16 -0.84 42.13 7.84
C VAL A 16 -0.26 40.98 7.02
N VAL A 17 1.08 40.89 6.89
CA VAL A 17 1.73 39.75 6.21
C VAL A 17 1.38 38.44 6.89
N SER A 18 1.44 38.39 8.22
CA SER A 18 1.09 37.19 9.00
C SER A 18 -0.40 36.83 8.86
N LEU A 19 -1.30 37.79 8.88
CA LEU A 19 -2.73 37.54 8.64
C LEU A 19 -3.01 37.09 7.21
N MET A 20 -2.27 37.58 6.22
CA MET A 20 -2.38 37.05 4.85
C MET A 20 -1.95 35.60 4.75
N ILE A 21 -0.84 35.23 5.39
CA ILE A 21 -0.39 33.82 5.49
C ILE A 21 -1.50 32.95 6.13
N LEU A 22 -2.09 33.43 7.22
CA LEU A 22 -3.16 32.71 7.93
C LEU A 22 -4.40 32.51 7.04
N VAL A 23 -4.88 33.58 6.39
CA VAL A 23 -6.09 33.53 5.55
C VAL A 23 -5.89 32.61 4.33
N LEU A 24 -4.74 32.75 3.64
CA LEU A 24 -4.41 31.90 2.50
C LEU A 24 -4.27 30.43 2.92
N GLY A 25 -3.63 30.18 4.06
CA GLY A 25 -3.47 28.83 4.59
C GLY A 25 -4.79 28.18 4.99
N LEU A 26 -5.67 28.92 5.68
CA LEU A 26 -7.01 28.41 6.04
C LEU A 26 -7.87 28.12 4.79
N ARG A 27 -7.76 28.96 3.76
CA ARG A 27 -8.43 28.70 2.48
C ARG A 27 -7.86 27.45 1.80
N ALA A 28 -6.55 27.27 1.86
CA ALA A 28 -5.88 26.10 1.28
C ALA A 28 -6.30 24.80 1.95
N VAL A 29 -6.42 24.75 3.27
CA VAL A 29 -6.88 23.57 4.02
C VAL A 29 -8.23 23.07 3.48
N GLY A 30 -9.17 23.98 3.24
CA GLY A 30 -10.50 23.62 2.70
C GLY A 30 -10.52 23.23 1.22
N SER A 31 -9.40 23.37 0.51
CA SER A 31 -9.32 23.08 -0.92
C SER A 31 -8.42 21.87 -1.24
N LEU A 32 -7.61 21.44 -0.29
CA LEU A 32 -6.73 20.28 -0.46
C LEU A 32 -7.53 18.97 -0.40
N PRO A 33 -7.27 18.02 -1.31
CA PRO A 33 -7.85 16.68 -1.21
C PRO A 33 -7.28 15.93 0.00
N ILE A 34 -8.11 15.11 0.62
CA ILE A 34 -7.70 14.22 1.72
C ILE A 34 -7.55 12.82 1.15
N LEU A 35 -6.37 12.23 1.28
CA LEU A 35 -6.02 10.91 0.77
C LEU A 35 -5.38 10.08 1.90
N GLN A 36 -5.28 8.76 1.70
CA GLN A 36 -4.49 7.90 2.61
C GLN A 36 -3.00 8.15 2.45
N TYR A 37 -2.52 8.07 1.21
CA TYR A 37 -1.14 8.31 0.78
C TYR A 37 -1.12 9.31 -0.37
N PRO A 38 0.03 9.91 -0.70
CA PRO A 38 0.21 10.60 -1.97
C PRO A 38 -0.23 9.73 -3.14
N ARG A 39 -0.56 10.33 -4.27
CA ARG A 39 -1.00 9.56 -5.44
C ARG A 39 0.07 8.57 -5.87
N THR A 40 -0.19 7.30 -5.58
CA THR A 40 0.66 6.15 -5.90
C THR A 40 -0.21 5.11 -6.58
N GLU A 41 -0.31 5.20 -7.90
CA GLU A 41 -1.11 4.26 -8.69
C GLU A 41 -0.25 3.08 -9.12
N ASN A 42 -0.37 1.96 -8.40
CA ASN A 42 0.09 0.65 -8.82
C ASN A 42 -1.08 -0.07 -9.49
N THR A 43 -1.23 0.14 -10.79
CA THR A 43 -2.33 -0.42 -11.56
C THR A 43 -1.98 -1.82 -12.05
N VAL A 44 -2.94 -2.72 -11.94
CA VAL A 44 -2.87 -4.08 -12.51
C VAL A 44 -3.99 -4.22 -13.54
N VAL A 45 -3.64 -4.60 -14.75
CA VAL A 45 -4.60 -4.99 -15.79
C VAL A 45 -4.73 -6.52 -15.77
N THR A 46 -5.89 -7.00 -15.37
CA THR A 46 -6.21 -8.44 -15.36
C THR A 46 -6.93 -8.80 -16.63
N VAL A 47 -6.41 -9.77 -17.37
CA VAL A 47 -7.00 -10.32 -18.59
C VAL A 47 -7.48 -11.73 -18.30
N THR A 48 -8.79 -11.93 -18.28
CA THR A 48 -9.42 -13.23 -18.03
C THR A 48 -9.98 -13.80 -19.32
N THR A 49 -9.55 -15.01 -19.71
CA THR A 49 -10.00 -15.70 -20.89
C THR A 49 -10.55 -17.07 -20.53
N THR A 50 -11.79 -17.36 -20.91
CA THR A 50 -12.47 -18.61 -20.59
C THR A 50 -12.57 -19.51 -21.81
N TYR A 51 -12.23 -20.79 -21.61
CA TYR A 51 -12.48 -21.86 -22.59
C TYR A 51 -13.02 -23.09 -21.83
N TYR A 52 -14.31 -23.18 -21.74
CA TYR A 52 -15.00 -24.14 -20.89
C TYR A 52 -14.53 -25.58 -21.07
N GLY A 53 -14.14 -26.23 -19.99
CA GLY A 53 -13.78 -27.66 -19.94
C GLY A 53 -12.37 -27.99 -20.45
N ALA A 54 -11.58 -27.03 -20.90
CA ALA A 54 -10.21 -27.29 -21.36
C ALA A 54 -9.26 -27.49 -20.15
N ASP A 55 -8.29 -28.39 -20.31
CA ASP A 55 -7.29 -28.64 -19.27
C ASP A 55 -6.23 -27.52 -19.19
N PRO A 56 -5.50 -27.42 -18.06
CA PRO A 56 -4.50 -26.35 -17.86
C PRO A 56 -3.42 -26.28 -18.95
N ASN A 57 -2.97 -27.42 -19.51
CA ASN A 57 -1.96 -27.43 -20.57
C ASN A 57 -2.47 -26.85 -21.89
N VAL A 58 -3.74 -27.16 -22.24
CA VAL A 58 -4.39 -26.59 -23.43
C VAL A 58 -4.56 -25.08 -23.24
N ILE A 59 -5.02 -24.66 -22.06
CA ILE A 59 -5.17 -23.24 -21.73
C ILE A 59 -3.82 -22.52 -21.80
N ALA A 60 -2.76 -23.08 -21.20
CA ALA A 60 -1.43 -22.47 -21.20
C ALA A 60 -0.85 -22.36 -22.62
N GLY A 61 -0.90 -23.45 -23.41
CA GLY A 61 -0.26 -23.47 -24.73
C GLY A 61 -1.03 -22.68 -25.80
N PHE A 62 -2.36 -22.82 -25.84
CA PHE A 62 -3.18 -22.27 -26.93
C PHE A 62 -3.85 -20.93 -26.63
N ILE A 63 -3.95 -20.54 -25.37
CA ILE A 63 -4.58 -19.29 -24.94
C ILE A 63 -3.59 -18.37 -24.27
N ALA A 64 -2.94 -18.82 -23.18
CA ALA A 64 -2.04 -17.97 -22.42
C ALA A 64 -0.84 -17.51 -23.25
N THR A 65 -0.10 -18.43 -23.88
CA THR A 65 1.12 -18.10 -24.60
C THR A 65 0.91 -17.08 -25.74
N PRO A 66 -0.09 -17.21 -26.63
CA PRO A 66 -0.35 -16.18 -27.65
C PRO A 66 -0.70 -14.82 -27.05
N LEU A 67 -1.51 -14.80 -25.98
CA LEU A 67 -1.89 -13.57 -25.31
C LEU A 67 -0.71 -12.93 -24.59
N GLU A 68 0.08 -13.69 -23.85
CA GLU A 68 1.28 -13.22 -23.15
C GLU A 68 2.28 -12.57 -24.11
N ASN A 69 2.56 -13.24 -25.25
CA ASN A 69 3.45 -12.72 -26.28
C ASN A 69 2.96 -11.41 -26.91
N ALA A 70 1.65 -11.26 -27.07
CA ALA A 70 1.05 -10.05 -27.59
C ALA A 70 1.09 -8.93 -26.56
N ILE A 71 0.67 -9.21 -25.33
CA ILE A 71 0.61 -8.25 -24.22
C ILE A 71 2.01 -7.72 -23.87
N ALA A 72 3.03 -8.56 -23.86
CA ALA A 72 4.41 -8.18 -23.55
C ALA A 72 4.98 -7.07 -24.45
N GLN A 73 4.34 -6.81 -25.61
CA GLN A 73 4.74 -5.73 -26.51
C GLN A 73 4.15 -4.36 -26.13
N ALA A 74 3.25 -4.30 -25.16
CA ALA A 74 2.67 -3.05 -24.70
C ALA A 74 3.65 -2.27 -23.80
N ASN A 75 3.55 -0.95 -23.84
CA ASN A 75 4.38 -0.09 -23.02
C ASN A 75 3.89 0.01 -21.57
N GLY A 76 4.79 0.38 -20.66
CA GLY A 76 4.44 0.67 -19.26
C GLY A 76 4.33 -0.55 -18.35
N ILE A 77 4.59 -1.75 -18.87
CA ILE A 77 4.60 -2.99 -18.05
C ILE A 77 5.86 -3.04 -17.19
N ASP A 78 5.68 -3.34 -15.90
CA ASP A 78 6.77 -3.69 -14.99
C ASP A 78 7.05 -5.19 -15.04
N TYR A 79 6.02 -6.01 -14.82
CA TYR A 79 6.10 -7.45 -14.96
C TYR A 79 4.71 -8.05 -15.23
N MET A 80 4.69 -9.32 -15.61
CA MET A 80 3.47 -10.05 -15.96
C MET A 80 3.53 -11.44 -15.36
N SER A 81 2.41 -11.88 -14.77
CA SER A 81 2.19 -13.26 -14.35
C SER A 81 0.94 -13.82 -15.02
N SER A 82 0.94 -15.11 -15.26
CA SER A 82 -0.17 -15.82 -15.89
C SER A 82 -0.44 -17.12 -15.15
N THR A 83 -1.71 -17.41 -14.91
CA THR A 83 -2.17 -18.64 -14.28
C THR A 83 -3.20 -19.31 -15.17
N SER A 84 -2.91 -20.52 -15.61
CA SER A 84 -3.80 -21.36 -16.42
C SER A 84 -4.35 -22.49 -15.56
N GLN A 85 -5.66 -22.51 -15.39
CA GLN A 85 -6.42 -23.54 -14.66
C GLN A 85 -7.42 -24.21 -15.61
N THR A 86 -8.14 -25.24 -15.14
CA THR A 86 -9.18 -25.86 -15.93
C THR A 86 -10.24 -24.85 -16.36
N GLY A 87 -10.35 -24.63 -17.66
CA GLY A 87 -11.37 -23.76 -18.28
C GLY A 87 -11.08 -22.28 -18.27
N VAL A 88 -10.01 -21.80 -17.62
CA VAL A 88 -9.73 -20.36 -17.50
C VAL A 88 -8.24 -20.04 -17.49
N ASN A 89 -7.89 -18.94 -18.13
CA ASN A 89 -6.59 -18.29 -18.00
C ASN A 89 -6.77 -16.90 -17.40
N VAL A 90 -5.90 -16.52 -16.48
CA VAL A 90 -5.83 -15.18 -15.88
C VAL A 90 -4.43 -14.65 -16.05
N ILE A 91 -4.27 -13.58 -16.83
CA ILE A 91 -3.01 -12.86 -16.99
C ILE A 91 -3.09 -11.57 -16.18
N SER A 92 -2.19 -11.39 -15.23
CA SER A 92 -2.05 -10.17 -14.43
C SER A 92 -0.86 -9.35 -14.94
N VAL A 93 -1.15 -8.19 -15.50
CA VAL A 93 -0.17 -7.26 -16.06
C VAL A 93 0.03 -6.12 -15.08
N TYR A 94 1.17 -6.11 -14.41
CA TYR A 94 1.52 -5.08 -13.43
C TYR A 94 2.20 -3.91 -14.15
N LEU A 95 1.61 -2.73 -14.00
CA LEU A 95 2.14 -1.52 -14.64
C LEU A 95 3.20 -0.87 -13.76
N ARG A 96 4.09 -0.11 -14.41
CA ARG A 96 5.03 0.76 -13.69
C ARG A 96 4.27 1.78 -12.85
N LEU A 97 4.83 2.13 -11.73
CA LEU A 97 4.23 3.10 -10.80
C LEU A 97 3.82 4.39 -11.53
N ASN A 98 2.59 4.84 -11.30
CA ASN A 98 1.99 6.04 -11.88
C ASN A 98 1.94 6.06 -13.43
N TYR A 99 1.99 4.88 -14.08
CA TYR A 99 1.73 4.80 -15.51
C TYR A 99 0.23 4.95 -15.80
N GLU A 100 -0.12 5.72 -16.83
CA GLU A 100 -1.51 5.98 -17.20
C GLU A 100 -2.28 4.68 -17.53
N ALA A 101 -3.22 4.33 -16.66
CA ALA A 101 -3.99 3.09 -16.76
C ALA A 101 -4.78 2.97 -18.07
N ASP A 102 -5.42 4.05 -18.51
CA ASP A 102 -6.23 4.09 -19.73
C ASP A 102 -5.40 3.87 -20.99
N LYS A 103 -4.19 4.43 -21.02
CA LYS A 103 -3.24 4.23 -22.11
C LYS A 103 -2.79 2.78 -22.19
N ALA A 104 -2.41 2.20 -21.04
CA ALA A 104 -2.01 0.79 -20.97
C ALA A 104 -3.16 -0.13 -21.38
N LEU A 105 -4.37 0.11 -20.89
CA LEU A 105 -5.56 -0.65 -21.24
C LEU A 105 -5.82 -0.64 -22.75
N THR A 106 -5.72 0.53 -23.37
CA THR A 106 -5.90 0.69 -24.81
C THR A 106 -4.85 -0.07 -25.62
N GLU A 107 -3.57 0.02 -25.21
CA GLU A 107 -2.48 -0.70 -25.87
C GLU A 107 -2.63 -2.22 -25.69
N ILE A 108 -2.88 -2.69 -24.49
CA ILE A 108 -3.08 -4.12 -24.19
C ILE A 108 -4.25 -4.67 -24.99
N ASN A 109 -5.39 -3.97 -25.00
CA ASN A 109 -6.56 -4.41 -25.77
C ASN A 109 -6.28 -4.48 -27.27
N THR A 110 -5.55 -3.51 -27.81
CA THR A 110 -5.13 -3.52 -29.22
C THR A 110 -4.23 -4.72 -29.54
N LYS A 111 -3.30 -5.06 -28.65
CA LYS A 111 -2.41 -6.22 -28.79
C LYS A 111 -3.18 -7.54 -28.72
N ILE A 112 -4.11 -7.68 -27.77
CA ILE A 112 -5.00 -8.84 -27.65
C ILE A 112 -5.83 -9.01 -28.93
N ALA A 113 -6.44 -7.93 -29.44
CA ALA A 113 -7.25 -7.96 -30.65
C ALA A 113 -6.48 -8.50 -31.87
N SER A 114 -5.17 -8.28 -31.94
CA SER A 114 -4.33 -8.76 -33.05
C SER A 114 -4.12 -10.27 -33.06
N VAL A 115 -4.38 -10.98 -31.97
CA VAL A 115 -4.15 -12.44 -31.83
C VAL A 115 -5.43 -13.24 -31.58
N LEU A 116 -6.59 -12.60 -31.54
CA LEU A 116 -7.86 -13.30 -31.30
C LEU A 116 -8.15 -14.43 -32.27
N ASN A 117 -7.73 -14.28 -33.54
CA ASN A 117 -7.89 -15.27 -34.57
C ASN A 117 -6.96 -16.49 -34.40
N GLN A 118 -5.99 -16.45 -33.53
CA GLN A 118 -5.10 -17.56 -33.20
C GLN A 118 -5.66 -18.45 -32.08
N LEU A 119 -6.66 -17.95 -31.35
CA LEU A 119 -7.27 -18.69 -30.24
C LEU A 119 -8.18 -19.82 -30.79
N PRO A 120 -8.30 -20.93 -30.04
CA PRO A 120 -9.18 -22.04 -30.41
C PRO A 120 -10.63 -21.60 -30.57
N SER A 121 -11.33 -22.21 -31.53
CA SER A 121 -12.78 -21.99 -31.69
C SER A 121 -13.53 -22.37 -30.37
N GLY A 122 -14.43 -21.49 -29.94
CA GLY A 122 -15.16 -21.68 -28.66
C GLY A 122 -14.52 -20.96 -27.46
N THR A 123 -13.33 -20.38 -27.62
CA THR A 123 -12.74 -19.51 -26.60
C THR A 123 -13.59 -18.25 -26.49
N GLN A 124 -13.93 -17.88 -25.24
CA GLN A 124 -14.64 -16.63 -24.98
C GLN A 124 -13.70 -15.45 -25.21
N GLN A 125 -14.26 -14.30 -25.56
CA GLN A 125 -13.45 -13.10 -25.70
C GLN A 125 -12.76 -12.76 -24.36
N PRO A 126 -11.47 -12.39 -24.39
CA PRO A 126 -10.76 -11.94 -23.20
C PRO A 126 -11.45 -10.73 -22.57
N VAL A 127 -11.66 -10.79 -21.26
CA VAL A 127 -12.23 -9.69 -20.46
C VAL A 127 -11.10 -9.00 -19.74
N LEU A 128 -10.98 -7.69 -19.96
CA LEU A 128 -9.96 -6.85 -19.33
C LEU A 128 -10.58 -6.08 -18.17
N VAL A 129 -9.96 -6.16 -17.01
CA VAL A 129 -10.34 -5.40 -15.81
C VAL A 129 -9.11 -4.68 -15.28
N VAL A 130 -9.24 -3.38 -15.05
CA VAL A 130 -8.19 -2.57 -14.43
C VAL A 130 -8.46 -2.52 -12.93
N LYS A 131 -7.48 -2.91 -12.12
CA LYS A 131 -7.56 -2.80 -10.65
C LYS A 131 -6.38 -1.97 -10.16
N VAL A 132 -6.62 -1.07 -9.22
CA VAL A 132 -5.54 -0.47 -8.44
C VAL A 132 -5.13 -1.49 -7.38
N GLY A 133 -3.84 -1.79 -7.29
CA GLY A 133 -3.30 -2.93 -6.56
C GLY A 133 -3.75 -3.05 -5.10
N GLN A 134 -4.86 -3.73 -4.90
CA GLN A 134 -5.38 -4.13 -3.58
C GLN A 134 -5.74 -5.61 -3.61
N THR A 135 -5.53 -6.29 -2.49
CA THR A 135 -5.85 -7.71 -2.34
C THR A 135 -7.35 -7.95 -2.28
N ILE A 136 -8.11 -6.97 -1.79
CA ILE A 136 -9.57 -7.01 -1.62
C ILE A 136 -10.18 -5.69 -2.09
N ASP A 137 -11.47 -5.70 -2.38
CA ASP A 137 -12.20 -4.50 -2.75
C ASP A 137 -12.24 -3.47 -1.61
N ALA A 138 -12.44 -2.21 -1.96
CA ALA A 138 -12.43 -1.10 -1.01
C ALA A 138 -13.56 -1.18 0.04
N MET A 139 -14.69 -1.77 -0.34
CA MET A 139 -15.84 -1.99 0.56
C MET A 139 -16.57 -3.26 0.15
N TYR A 140 -17.02 -4.05 1.12
CA TYR A 140 -17.96 -5.14 0.89
C TYR A 140 -19.30 -4.84 1.55
N MET A 141 -20.36 -4.95 0.75
CA MET A 141 -21.74 -4.94 1.22
C MET A 141 -22.32 -6.34 1.07
N GLY A 142 -22.87 -6.90 2.13
CA GLY A 142 -23.49 -8.21 2.16
C GLY A 142 -25.00 -8.11 2.13
N PHE A 143 -25.61 -8.98 1.34
CA PHE A 143 -27.07 -9.11 1.22
C PHE A 143 -27.47 -10.56 1.49
N ASP A 144 -28.31 -10.77 2.50
CA ASP A 144 -28.78 -12.08 2.91
C ASP A 144 -30.31 -12.11 3.06
N SER A 145 -30.89 -13.30 2.90
CA SER A 145 -32.31 -13.52 3.10
C SER A 145 -32.57 -14.96 3.57
N ASP A 146 -33.52 -15.09 4.51
CA ASP A 146 -33.99 -16.39 4.94
C ASP A 146 -35.17 -16.89 4.06
N VAL A 147 -35.69 -16.03 3.15
CA VAL A 147 -36.90 -16.31 2.33
C VAL A 147 -36.60 -16.36 0.83
N LEU A 148 -35.73 -15.45 0.34
CA LEU A 148 -35.42 -15.34 -1.09
C LEU A 148 -34.27 -16.26 -1.47
N PRO A 149 -34.38 -17.04 -2.56
CA PRO A 149 -33.31 -17.82 -3.09
C PRO A 149 -32.22 -16.90 -3.70
N ARG A 150 -30.97 -17.35 -3.70
CA ARG A 150 -29.79 -16.58 -4.07
C ARG A 150 -29.87 -15.97 -5.49
N ASN A 151 -30.44 -16.69 -6.46
CA ASN A 151 -30.63 -16.18 -7.82
C ASN A 151 -31.59 -14.98 -7.88
N LYS A 152 -32.65 -14.95 -7.06
CA LYS A 152 -33.57 -13.79 -6.97
C LYS A 152 -32.89 -12.61 -6.26
N ILE A 153 -32.10 -12.87 -5.22
CA ILE A 153 -31.30 -11.83 -4.59
C ILE A 153 -30.36 -11.22 -5.63
N THR A 154 -29.62 -12.05 -6.33
CA THR A 154 -28.67 -11.62 -7.38
C THR A 154 -29.34 -10.78 -8.46
N ASP A 155 -30.50 -11.23 -8.97
CA ASP A 155 -31.24 -10.51 -10.00
C ASP A 155 -31.70 -9.11 -9.48
N TYR A 156 -32.20 -9.04 -8.26
CA TYR A 156 -32.57 -7.75 -7.64
C TYR A 156 -31.35 -6.83 -7.49
N LEU A 157 -30.21 -7.37 -7.03
CA LEU A 157 -28.98 -6.58 -6.89
C LEU A 157 -28.51 -6.02 -8.24
N ILE A 158 -28.53 -6.84 -9.29
CA ILE A 158 -28.12 -6.43 -10.66
C ILE A 158 -29.07 -5.36 -11.22
N ARG A 159 -30.37 -5.48 -10.96
CA ARG A 159 -31.37 -4.56 -11.53
C ARG A 159 -31.49 -3.24 -10.79
N VAL A 160 -31.36 -3.25 -9.49
CA VAL A 160 -31.69 -2.11 -8.63
C VAL A 160 -30.50 -1.54 -7.89
N VAL A 161 -29.71 -2.38 -7.22
CA VAL A 161 -28.65 -1.92 -6.30
C VAL A 161 -27.38 -1.57 -7.06
N GLN A 162 -26.90 -2.46 -7.91
CA GLN A 162 -25.65 -2.28 -8.66
C GLN A 162 -25.64 -0.99 -9.50
N PRO A 163 -26.69 -0.65 -10.29
CA PRO A 163 -26.68 0.58 -11.09
C PRO A 163 -26.61 1.85 -10.23
N LYS A 164 -27.25 1.85 -9.04
CA LYS A 164 -27.18 2.98 -8.11
C LYS A 164 -25.79 3.18 -7.54
N LEU A 165 -25.10 2.09 -7.22
CA LEU A 165 -23.73 2.13 -6.71
C LEU A 165 -22.74 2.53 -7.81
N GLN A 166 -22.91 2.03 -9.02
CA GLN A 166 -22.10 2.41 -10.18
C GLN A 166 -22.29 3.86 -10.60
N ALA A 167 -23.43 4.47 -10.28
CA ALA A 167 -23.67 5.89 -10.54
C ALA A 167 -22.94 6.82 -9.55
N VAL A 168 -22.39 6.31 -8.47
CA VAL A 168 -21.57 7.10 -7.54
C VAL A 168 -20.27 7.48 -8.21
N ALA A 169 -19.93 8.77 -8.19
CA ALA A 169 -18.73 9.29 -8.84
C ALA A 169 -17.46 8.62 -8.29
N GLY A 170 -16.62 8.12 -9.18
CA GLY A 170 -15.37 7.44 -8.85
C GLY A 170 -15.50 5.94 -8.54
N VAL A 171 -16.68 5.37 -8.55
CA VAL A 171 -16.86 3.93 -8.55
C VAL A 171 -16.53 3.40 -9.94
N GLN A 172 -15.55 2.52 -10.04
CA GLN A 172 -15.21 1.82 -11.27
C GLN A 172 -16.19 0.69 -11.55
N THR A 173 -16.37 -0.17 -10.56
CA THR A 173 -17.24 -1.35 -10.64
C THR A 173 -17.85 -1.63 -9.28
N ALA A 174 -19.13 -2.00 -9.27
CA ALA A 174 -19.80 -2.64 -8.16
C ALA A 174 -19.92 -4.15 -8.52
N GLU A 175 -18.89 -4.93 -8.12
CA GLU A 175 -18.75 -6.35 -8.49
C GLU A 175 -19.65 -7.21 -7.61
N ILE A 176 -20.44 -8.11 -8.23
CA ILE A 176 -21.27 -9.06 -7.48
C ILE A 176 -20.45 -10.34 -7.25
N LEU A 177 -20.28 -10.71 -5.99
CA LEU A 177 -19.54 -11.89 -5.56
C LEU A 177 -20.52 -12.92 -4.93
N GLY A 178 -20.33 -14.19 -5.26
CA GLY A 178 -21.17 -15.29 -4.79
C GLY A 178 -22.59 -15.23 -5.30
N GLY A 179 -22.87 -14.37 -6.29
CA GLY A 179 -24.15 -14.27 -6.94
C GLY A 179 -24.45 -15.48 -7.82
N GLN A 180 -25.72 -15.66 -8.14
CA GLN A 180 -26.21 -16.66 -9.08
C GLN A 180 -27.11 -15.97 -10.12
N ASN A 181 -26.53 -15.62 -11.28
CA ASN A 181 -27.32 -15.09 -12.36
C ASN A 181 -28.29 -16.14 -12.88
N PHE A 182 -29.48 -15.74 -13.28
CA PHE A 182 -30.38 -16.67 -13.92
C PHE A 182 -29.75 -17.30 -15.17
N ALA A 183 -29.97 -18.58 -15.33
CA ALA A 183 -29.68 -19.30 -16.56
C ALA A 183 -30.75 -20.36 -16.77
N LEU A 184 -31.13 -20.56 -18.02
CA LEU A 184 -31.93 -21.74 -18.35
C LEU A 184 -31.03 -22.97 -18.32
N ARG A 185 -31.34 -23.89 -17.43
CA ARG A 185 -30.63 -25.18 -17.31
C ARG A 185 -31.44 -26.29 -17.94
N ALA A 186 -30.85 -26.93 -18.95
CA ALA A 186 -31.35 -28.18 -19.48
C ALA A 186 -30.51 -29.34 -18.92
N TRP A 187 -30.97 -29.97 -17.85
CA TRP A 187 -30.29 -31.07 -17.20
C TRP A 187 -30.56 -32.37 -17.94
N LEU A 188 -29.64 -32.77 -18.81
CA LEU A 188 -29.78 -33.90 -19.70
C LEU A 188 -29.75 -35.23 -18.95
N ASP A 189 -30.58 -36.18 -19.36
CA ASP A 189 -30.58 -37.55 -18.89
C ASP A 189 -29.96 -38.46 -19.97
N PRO A 190 -28.75 -39.05 -19.73
CA PRO A 190 -28.06 -39.85 -20.74
C PRO A 190 -28.85 -41.06 -21.20
N ALA A 191 -29.58 -41.72 -20.28
CA ALA A 191 -30.38 -42.89 -20.63
C ALA A 191 -31.57 -42.57 -21.52
N LYS A 192 -32.20 -41.40 -21.27
CA LYS A 192 -33.31 -40.95 -22.12
C LYS A 192 -32.81 -40.49 -23.50
N LEU A 193 -31.68 -39.76 -23.53
CA LEU A 193 -31.04 -39.39 -24.80
C LEU A 193 -30.77 -40.62 -25.65
N ALA A 194 -30.20 -41.66 -25.06
CA ALA A 194 -29.97 -42.95 -25.74
C ALA A 194 -31.25 -43.59 -26.26
N ALA A 195 -32.29 -43.66 -25.46
CA ALA A 195 -33.56 -44.26 -25.83
C ALA A 195 -34.21 -43.60 -27.06
N TYR A 196 -34.00 -42.28 -27.22
CA TYR A 196 -34.47 -41.55 -28.40
C TYR A 196 -33.43 -41.40 -29.53
N GLY A 197 -32.25 -42.01 -29.39
CA GLY A 197 -31.16 -41.92 -30.38
C GLY A 197 -30.71 -40.47 -30.60
N LEU A 198 -30.53 -39.72 -29.51
CA LEU A 198 -30.06 -38.34 -29.46
C LEU A 198 -28.72 -38.22 -28.73
N THR A 199 -27.92 -37.28 -29.17
CA THR A 199 -26.70 -36.86 -28.49
C THR A 199 -26.85 -35.47 -27.83
N ALA A 200 -25.92 -35.08 -26.98
CA ALA A 200 -25.91 -33.72 -26.42
C ALA A 200 -25.73 -32.64 -27.50
N THR A 201 -25.00 -32.97 -28.58
CA THR A 201 -24.84 -32.10 -29.76
C THR A 201 -26.15 -31.82 -30.43
N ASP A 202 -27.02 -32.86 -30.59
CA ASP A 202 -28.36 -32.70 -31.20
C ASP A 202 -29.22 -31.75 -30.36
N ILE A 203 -29.12 -31.84 -29.02
CA ILE A 203 -29.83 -30.93 -28.09
C ILE A 203 -29.31 -29.51 -28.22
N SER A 204 -27.97 -29.33 -28.24
CA SER A 204 -27.36 -28.01 -28.39
C SER A 204 -27.77 -27.36 -29.72
N THR A 205 -27.77 -28.15 -30.79
CA THR A 205 -28.20 -27.69 -32.11
C THR A 205 -29.71 -27.31 -32.12
N ALA A 206 -30.55 -28.13 -31.52
CA ALA A 206 -31.98 -27.85 -31.40
C ALA A 206 -32.26 -26.57 -30.62
N LEU A 207 -31.56 -26.36 -29.47
CA LEU A 207 -31.66 -25.14 -28.66
C LEU A 207 -31.23 -23.90 -29.47
N THR A 208 -30.14 -23.98 -30.21
CA THR A 208 -29.64 -22.84 -31.01
C THR A 208 -30.53 -22.51 -32.21
N GLN A 209 -31.09 -23.53 -32.86
CA GLN A 209 -31.91 -23.34 -34.08
C GLN A 209 -33.36 -22.93 -33.77
N ASN A 210 -33.91 -23.35 -32.64
CA ASN A 210 -35.34 -23.13 -32.31
C ASN A 210 -35.57 -22.04 -31.27
N ASP A 211 -34.55 -21.40 -30.79
CA ASP A 211 -34.62 -20.17 -30.01
C ASP A 211 -33.75 -19.13 -30.71
N TYR A 212 -34.38 -18.35 -31.58
CA TYR A 212 -33.71 -17.43 -32.49
C TYR A 212 -34.33 -16.03 -32.40
N ILE A 213 -33.50 -15.02 -32.30
CA ILE A 213 -33.93 -13.61 -32.30
C ILE A 213 -33.97 -13.11 -33.74
N ALA A 214 -35.20 -12.93 -34.30
CA ALA A 214 -35.38 -12.48 -35.67
C ALA A 214 -35.69 -10.97 -35.71
N GLY A 215 -34.90 -10.24 -36.47
CA GLY A 215 -35.20 -8.84 -36.84
C GLY A 215 -35.96 -8.80 -38.16
N LEU A 216 -37.27 -8.53 -38.12
CA LEU A 216 -38.10 -8.57 -39.34
C LEU A 216 -38.19 -7.24 -40.08
N GLY A 217 -37.89 -6.12 -39.40
CA GLY A 217 -38.07 -4.80 -39.99
C GLY A 217 -39.53 -4.28 -39.94
N THR A 218 -39.94 -3.61 -41.04
CA THR A 218 -41.22 -2.87 -41.07
C THR A 218 -41.88 -3.06 -42.43
N THR A 219 -43.23 -3.05 -42.47
CA THR A 219 -43.98 -2.85 -43.70
C THR A 219 -43.84 -1.39 -44.10
N LYS A 220 -43.86 -1.09 -45.37
CA LYS A 220 -43.80 0.26 -45.93
C LYS A 220 -44.99 0.50 -46.88
N GLY A 221 -46.10 0.93 -46.35
CA GLY A 221 -47.24 1.42 -47.15
C GLY A 221 -47.07 2.87 -47.57
N GLN A 222 -48.01 3.42 -48.34
CA GLN A 222 -47.95 4.81 -48.78
C GLN A 222 -48.11 5.80 -47.62
N MET A 223 -48.90 5.47 -46.59
CA MET A 223 -49.29 6.34 -45.47
C MET A 223 -48.95 5.78 -44.08
N VAL A 224 -48.76 4.47 -43.99
CA VAL A 224 -48.56 3.77 -42.71
C VAL A 224 -47.38 2.79 -42.83
N GLN A 225 -46.56 2.86 -41.80
CA GLN A 225 -45.45 1.91 -41.55
C GLN A 225 -45.77 1.13 -40.26
N VAL A 226 -45.70 -0.18 -40.32
CA VAL A 226 -45.92 -1.06 -39.18
C VAL A 226 -44.67 -1.86 -38.88
N ASN A 227 -44.24 -1.84 -37.62
CA ASN A 227 -43.14 -2.67 -37.17
C ASN A 227 -43.59 -4.12 -37.10
N LEU A 228 -42.74 -5.02 -37.59
CA LEU A 228 -43.00 -6.46 -37.59
C LEU A 228 -42.15 -7.12 -36.48
N SER A 229 -42.76 -8.06 -35.77
CA SER A 229 -42.04 -8.94 -34.81
C SER A 229 -42.44 -10.41 -35.07
N ALA A 230 -41.54 -11.33 -34.84
CA ALA A 230 -41.84 -12.76 -34.86
C ALA A 230 -41.59 -13.36 -33.45
N SER A 231 -42.44 -14.27 -33.06
CA SER A 231 -42.27 -15.04 -31.81
C SER A 231 -41.36 -16.26 -32.02
N THR A 232 -40.10 -15.99 -32.38
CA THR A 232 -39.10 -17.03 -32.62
C THR A 232 -38.21 -17.30 -31.43
N SER A 233 -38.23 -16.40 -30.44
CA SER A 233 -37.49 -16.52 -29.16
C SER A 233 -38.37 -17.11 -28.07
N LEU A 234 -37.75 -17.85 -27.14
CA LEU A 234 -38.40 -18.44 -25.97
C LEU A 234 -38.09 -17.59 -24.72
N HIS A 235 -39.04 -17.54 -23.81
CA HIS A 235 -38.98 -16.61 -22.64
C HIS A 235 -39.11 -17.31 -21.29
N SER A 236 -39.48 -18.61 -21.28
CA SER A 236 -39.71 -19.34 -20.04
C SER A 236 -39.23 -20.79 -20.09
N ALA A 237 -38.90 -21.36 -18.92
CA ALA A 237 -38.53 -22.76 -18.79
C ALA A 237 -39.60 -23.72 -19.37
N GLY A 238 -40.90 -23.34 -19.27
CA GLY A 238 -42.03 -24.12 -19.83
C GLY A 238 -42.02 -24.15 -21.36
N GLU A 239 -41.72 -23.03 -22.00
CA GLU A 239 -41.57 -22.96 -23.48
C GLU A 239 -40.37 -23.78 -23.93
N PHE A 240 -39.21 -23.66 -23.29
CA PHE A 240 -38.05 -24.49 -23.58
C PHE A 240 -38.30 -25.99 -23.35
N ALA A 241 -39.02 -26.34 -22.29
CA ALA A 241 -39.39 -27.75 -22.03
C ALA A 241 -40.22 -28.37 -23.15
N ASN A 242 -41.02 -27.58 -23.85
CA ASN A 242 -41.85 -27.98 -24.96
C ASN A 242 -41.17 -27.89 -26.33
N LEU A 243 -39.94 -27.36 -26.38
CA LEU A 243 -39.15 -27.26 -27.61
C LEU A 243 -38.97 -28.65 -28.24
N ILE A 244 -39.18 -28.73 -29.54
CA ILE A 244 -39.05 -29.99 -30.32
C ILE A 244 -37.57 -30.24 -30.61
N VAL A 245 -37.04 -31.35 -30.16
CA VAL A 245 -35.61 -31.72 -30.34
C VAL A 245 -35.45 -32.77 -31.45
N LYS A 246 -36.48 -33.59 -31.71
CA LYS A 246 -36.47 -34.59 -32.78
C LYS A 246 -37.90 -34.88 -33.28
N GLN A 247 -37.99 -35.11 -34.58
CA GLN A 247 -39.22 -35.64 -35.19
C GLN A 247 -38.84 -36.83 -36.07
N ALA A 248 -39.42 -38.00 -35.79
CA ALA A 248 -39.19 -39.19 -36.52
C ALA A 248 -40.46 -40.07 -36.56
N ASN A 249 -40.86 -40.59 -37.77
CA ASN A 249 -41.98 -41.47 -37.94
C ASN A 249 -43.30 -40.95 -37.36
N GLY A 250 -43.54 -39.61 -37.38
CA GLY A 250 -44.74 -39.00 -36.87
C GLY A 250 -44.72 -38.75 -35.34
N ALA A 251 -43.69 -39.24 -34.62
CA ALA A 251 -43.49 -38.97 -33.19
C ALA A 251 -42.64 -37.72 -33.00
N ILE A 252 -43.05 -36.89 -32.04
CA ILE A 252 -42.37 -35.65 -31.62
C ILE A 252 -41.71 -35.88 -30.27
N VAL A 253 -40.38 -35.73 -30.22
CA VAL A 253 -39.62 -35.74 -28.97
C VAL A 253 -39.37 -34.28 -28.56
N ARG A 254 -39.76 -33.96 -27.34
CA ARG A 254 -39.60 -32.64 -26.75
C ARG A 254 -38.40 -32.61 -25.76
N LEU A 255 -37.86 -31.43 -25.48
CA LEU A 255 -36.74 -31.28 -24.55
C LEU A 255 -37.05 -31.86 -23.17
N LYS A 256 -38.29 -31.71 -22.66
CA LYS A 256 -38.74 -32.29 -21.39
C LYS A 256 -38.69 -33.81 -21.35
N ASP A 257 -38.72 -34.48 -22.49
CA ASP A 257 -38.67 -35.94 -22.57
C ASP A 257 -37.27 -36.49 -22.30
N VAL A 258 -36.23 -35.69 -22.59
CA VAL A 258 -34.80 -36.05 -22.44
C VAL A 258 -34.03 -35.21 -21.43
N ALA A 259 -34.61 -34.15 -20.92
CA ALA A 259 -33.98 -33.24 -19.94
C ALA A 259 -34.97 -32.75 -18.89
N ASN A 260 -34.44 -32.40 -17.71
CA ASN A 260 -35.17 -31.57 -16.75
C ASN A 260 -34.83 -30.10 -17.01
N VAL A 261 -35.80 -29.32 -17.43
CA VAL A 261 -35.63 -27.90 -17.81
C VAL A 261 -36.05 -27.00 -16.65
N THR A 262 -35.12 -26.23 -16.14
CA THR A 262 -35.34 -25.35 -14.98
C THR A 262 -34.72 -23.98 -15.17
N LEU A 263 -35.28 -22.94 -14.58
CA LEU A 263 -34.66 -21.66 -14.40
C LEU A 263 -33.73 -21.77 -13.17
N GLY A 264 -32.46 -21.98 -13.42
CA GLY A 264 -31.41 -22.17 -12.41
C GLY A 264 -30.42 -21.03 -12.41
N ALA A 265 -29.17 -21.34 -12.12
CA ALA A 265 -28.06 -20.40 -12.09
C ALA A 265 -27.00 -20.74 -13.16
N ASP A 266 -26.25 -19.71 -13.58
CA ASP A 266 -25.13 -19.85 -14.48
C ASP A 266 -23.90 -20.48 -13.80
N ASP A 267 -23.72 -20.23 -12.50
CA ASP A 267 -22.64 -20.79 -11.67
C ASP A 267 -23.17 -21.42 -10.37
N TYR A 268 -22.60 -22.54 -9.98
CA TYR A 268 -22.85 -23.25 -8.70
C TYR A 268 -21.57 -23.53 -7.94
N GLU A 269 -20.40 -23.10 -8.46
CA GLU A 269 -19.08 -23.40 -7.89
C GLU A 269 -18.54 -22.28 -6.99
N SER A 270 -19.32 -21.19 -6.81
CA SER A 270 -18.97 -20.10 -5.92
C SER A 270 -20.03 -19.84 -4.85
N GLN A 271 -19.55 -19.48 -3.65
CA GLN A 271 -20.41 -19.07 -2.54
C GLN A 271 -19.68 -18.03 -1.69
N VAL A 272 -20.44 -17.07 -1.14
CA VAL A 272 -19.96 -16.17 -0.10
C VAL A 272 -20.82 -16.31 1.16
N ALA A 273 -20.21 -16.04 2.30
CA ALA A 273 -20.92 -16.04 3.58
C ALA A 273 -20.54 -14.82 4.41
N PHE A 274 -21.52 -14.33 5.15
CA PHE A 274 -21.39 -13.23 6.09
C PHE A 274 -21.80 -13.70 7.49
N ASP A 275 -20.89 -13.59 8.45
CA ASP A 275 -21.07 -14.06 9.81
C ASP A 275 -21.65 -15.50 9.86
N GLY A 276 -21.12 -16.37 9.01
CA GLY A 276 -21.54 -17.78 8.89
C GLY A 276 -22.84 -18.01 8.12
N LYS A 277 -23.52 -16.97 7.61
CA LYS A 277 -24.72 -17.09 6.80
C LYS A 277 -24.42 -16.90 5.32
N GLN A 278 -25.07 -17.69 4.49
CA GLN A 278 -24.96 -17.53 3.04
C GLN A 278 -25.49 -16.17 2.61
N ALA A 279 -24.74 -15.47 1.78
CA ALA A 279 -25.03 -14.12 1.32
C ALA A 279 -24.68 -13.94 -0.16
N VAL A 280 -24.98 -12.75 -0.70
CA VAL A 280 -24.44 -12.22 -1.95
C VAL A 280 -23.75 -10.90 -1.64
N TYR A 281 -22.52 -10.71 -2.11
CA TYR A 281 -21.78 -9.47 -1.87
C TYR A 281 -21.81 -8.56 -3.08
N ILE A 282 -21.73 -7.26 -2.77
CA ILE A 282 -21.28 -6.26 -3.73
C ILE A 282 -19.97 -5.70 -3.21
N GLY A 283 -18.90 -5.92 -3.98
CA GLY A 283 -17.59 -5.34 -3.76
C GLY A 283 -17.46 -4.03 -4.54
N ILE A 284 -17.00 -2.96 -3.89
CA ILE A 284 -16.79 -1.67 -4.52
C ILE A 284 -15.32 -1.54 -4.92
N GLN A 285 -15.08 -1.40 -6.22
CA GLN A 285 -13.79 -1.08 -6.80
C GLN A 285 -13.75 0.40 -7.16
N VAL A 286 -12.69 1.07 -6.72
CA VAL A 286 -12.49 2.50 -6.95
C VAL A 286 -11.73 2.69 -8.26
N ALA A 287 -12.16 3.64 -9.08
CA ALA A 287 -11.51 3.94 -10.34
C ALA A 287 -10.07 4.47 -10.13
N PRO A 288 -9.12 4.13 -11.00
CA PRO A 288 -7.78 4.72 -10.99
C PRO A 288 -7.86 6.26 -10.95
N GLY A 289 -7.05 6.88 -10.09
CA GLY A 289 -7.04 8.34 -9.90
C GLY A 289 -8.18 8.93 -9.10
N ALA A 290 -9.20 8.16 -8.73
CA ALA A 290 -10.28 8.63 -7.84
C ALA A 290 -9.85 8.60 -6.37
N ASN A 291 -10.41 9.52 -5.58
CA ASN A 291 -10.18 9.58 -4.15
C ASN A 291 -11.01 8.51 -3.43
N LEU A 292 -10.34 7.53 -2.83
CA LEU A 292 -10.96 6.44 -2.07
C LEU A 292 -11.96 6.94 -1.01
N LEU A 293 -11.57 7.95 -0.22
CA LEU A 293 -12.40 8.48 0.86
C LEU A 293 -13.68 9.11 0.34
N ASP A 294 -13.59 9.89 -0.75
CA ASP A 294 -14.76 10.55 -1.34
C ASP A 294 -15.71 9.55 -1.99
N VAL A 295 -15.15 8.55 -2.68
CA VAL A 295 -15.95 7.49 -3.33
C VAL A 295 -16.72 6.69 -2.29
N ILE A 296 -16.07 6.22 -1.24
CA ILE A 296 -16.71 5.44 -0.19
C ILE A 296 -17.70 6.28 0.62
N ALA A 297 -17.39 7.55 0.88
CA ALA A 297 -18.36 8.48 1.49
C ALA A 297 -19.62 8.63 0.61
N GLY A 298 -19.45 8.72 -0.71
CA GLY A 298 -20.54 8.74 -1.67
C GLY A 298 -21.39 7.45 -1.62
N VAL A 299 -20.74 6.29 -1.56
CA VAL A 299 -21.42 4.99 -1.41
C VAL A 299 -22.17 4.91 -0.08
N ARG A 300 -21.55 5.28 1.04
CA ARG A 300 -22.19 5.32 2.36
C ARG A 300 -23.42 6.25 2.38
N LYS A 301 -23.37 7.36 1.68
CA LYS A 301 -24.49 8.30 1.56
C LYS A 301 -25.66 7.71 0.74
N ALA A 302 -25.35 6.94 -0.30
CA ALA A 302 -26.36 6.30 -1.15
C ALA A 302 -26.98 5.04 -0.51
N PHE A 303 -26.28 4.39 0.42
CA PHE A 303 -26.67 3.08 0.96
C PHE A 303 -27.98 3.09 1.77
N PRO A 304 -28.31 4.07 2.62
CA PRO A 304 -29.59 4.12 3.32
C PRO A 304 -30.82 4.14 2.39
N ASP A 305 -30.72 4.86 1.27
CA ASP A 305 -31.79 4.89 0.26
C ASP A 305 -31.93 3.53 -0.46
N ILE A 306 -30.83 2.82 -0.62
CA ILE A 306 -30.81 1.46 -1.15
C ILE A 306 -31.46 0.51 -0.14
N GLN A 307 -31.09 0.58 1.14
CA GLN A 307 -31.66 -0.27 2.19
C GLN A 307 -33.19 -0.09 2.32
N ALA A 308 -33.65 1.16 2.22
CA ALA A 308 -35.09 1.47 2.30
C ALA A 308 -35.93 0.89 1.14
N GLN A 309 -35.28 0.54 0.03
CA GLN A 309 -35.93 -0.01 -1.17
C GLN A 309 -35.77 -1.54 -1.30
N LEU A 310 -35.05 -2.19 -0.36
CA LEU A 310 -34.92 -3.64 -0.38
C LEU A 310 -36.29 -4.31 -0.21
N PRO A 311 -36.56 -5.39 -0.96
CA PRO A 311 -37.81 -6.13 -0.80
C PRO A 311 -37.87 -6.78 0.60
N GLU A 312 -39.12 -7.04 1.04
CA GLU A 312 -39.35 -7.69 2.33
C GLU A 312 -38.60 -9.02 2.43
N GLY A 313 -37.91 -9.22 3.52
CA GLY A 313 -37.08 -10.40 3.78
C GLY A 313 -35.66 -10.35 3.24
N LEU A 314 -35.24 -9.31 2.48
CA LEU A 314 -33.86 -9.09 2.07
C LEU A 314 -33.20 -8.06 3.00
N ARG A 315 -32.09 -8.44 3.62
CA ARG A 315 -31.27 -7.58 4.48
C ARG A 315 -30.00 -7.18 3.75
N GLY A 316 -29.53 -5.96 3.97
CA GLY A 316 -28.25 -5.48 3.45
C GLY A 316 -27.47 -4.73 4.51
N GLY A 317 -26.16 -4.97 4.59
CA GLY A 317 -25.26 -4.32 5.52
C GLY A 317 -23.85 -4.13 4.94
N ILE A 318 -23.12 -3.14 5.47
CA ILE A 318 -21.70 -2.97 5.18
C ILE A 318 -20.91 -3.91 6.09
N ILE A 319 -20.05 -4.73 5.49
CA ILE A 319 -19.27 -5.76 6.18
C ILE A 319 -17.85 -5.29 6.43
N TYR A 320 -17.25 -4.69 5.43
CA TYR A 320 -15.88 -4.20 5.44
C TYR A 320 -15.80 -2.86 4.74
N ASP A 321 -15.05 -1.95 5.32
CA ASP A 321 -14.77 -0.63 4.78
C ASP A 321 -13.30 -0.27 5.02
N SER A 322 -12.53 -0.20 3.96
CA SER A 322 -11.10 0.14 4.02
C SER A 322 -10.86 1.57 4.53
N THR A 323 -11.85 2.46 4.43
CA THR A 323 -11.71 3.85 4.87
C THR A 323 -11.76 4.01 6.39
N ASP A 324 -12.24 3.01 7.13
CA ASP A 324 -12.25 3.06 8.60
C ASP A 324 -10.84 3.15 9.17
N PHE A 325 -9.89 2.37 8.62
CA PHE A 325 -8.47 2.46 8.97
C PHE A 325 -7.90 3.85 8.63
N VAL A 326 -8.19 4.36 7.43
CA VAL A 326 -7.66 5.65 6.96
C VAL A 326 -8.16 6.80 7.84
N ASN A 327 -9.47 6.84 8.09
CA ASN A 327 -10.09 7.88 8.91
C ASN A 327 -9.60 7.84 10.35
N SER A 328 -9.43 6.64 10.92
CA SER A 328 -8.88 6.46 12.27
C SER A 328 -7.42 6.90 12.32
N SER A 329 -6.60 6.51 11.34
CA SER A 329 -5.20 6.92 11.26
C SER A 329 -5.04 8.45 11.16
N ILE A 330 -5.84 9.11 10.30
CA ILE A 330 -5.83 10.58 10.15
C ILE A 330 -6.23 11.25 11.48
N ARG A 331 -7.28 10.76 12.13
CA ARG A 331 -7.74 11.29 13.43
C ARG A 331 -6.65 11.18 14.48
N GLU A 332 -5.97 10.04 14.58
CA GLU A 332 -4.87 9.81 15.52
C GLU A 332 -3.68 10.75 15.25
N VAL A 333 -3.33 11.00 14.01
CA VAL A 333 -2.24 11.93 13.68
C VAL A 333 -2.63 13.38 13.99
N VAL A 334 -3.88 13.78 13.79
CA VAL A 334 -4.37 15.11 14.17
C VAL A 334 -4.34 15.29 15.70
N TRP A 335 -4.71 14.26 16.46
CA TRP A 335 -4.55 14.27 17.93
C TRP A 335 -3.09 14.39 18.34
N THR A 336 -2.21 13.60 17.73
CA THR A 336 -0.75 13.65 17.95
C THR A 336 -0.18 15.05 17.67
N LEU A 337 -0.67 15.72 16.63
CA LEU A 337 -0.30 17.12 16.31
C LEU A 337 -0.68 18.08 17.44
N GLY A 338 -1.89 17.94 17.99
CA GLY A 338 -2.36 18.73 19.14
C GLY A 338 -1.54 18.48 20.40
N GLU A 339 -1.27 17.23 20.73
CA GLU A 339 -0.44 16.83 21.88
C GLU A 339 0.99 17.37 21.75
N ALA A 340 1.61 17.24 20.59
CA ALA A 340 2.95 17.74 20.31
C ALA A 340 3.01 19.26 20.50
N LEU A 341 2.01 20.01 20.02
CA LEU A 341 1.93 21.45 20.20
C LEU A 341 1.86 21.86 21.68
N ILE A 342 1.06 21.16 22.47
CA ILE A 342 0.94 21.40 23.91
C ILE A 342 2.27 21.11 24.62
N ILE A 343 2.88 19.95 24.33
CA ILE A 343 4.14 19.55 24.97
C ILE A 343 5.26 20.54 24.63
N VAL A 344 5.40 20.93 23.37
CA VAL A 344 6.42 21.89 22.93
C VAL A 344 6.20 23.25 23.60
N THR A 345 4.96 23.73 23.67
CA THR A 345 4.60 24.96 24.37
C THR A 345 5.02 24.91 25.86
N LEU A 346 4.76 23.79 26.53
CA LEU A 346 5.12 23.58 27.94
C LEU A 346 6.65 23.53 28.11
N VAL A 347 7.36 22.87 27.22
CA VAL A 347 8.83 22.82 27.25
C VAL A 347 9.42 24.23 27.13
N ILE A 348 8.94 25.01 26.15
CA ILE A 348 9.40 26.39 25.97
C ILE A 348 9.14 27.22 27.21
N PHE A 349 7.97 27.05 27.84
CA PHE A 349 7.63 27.73 29.08
C PHE A 349 8.60 27.39 30.20
N VAL A 350 8.95 26.13 30.36
CA VAL A 350 9.93 25.69 31.39
C VAL A 350 11.32 26.28 31.17
N PHE A 351 11.75 26.46 29.92
CA PHE A 351 13.06 27.03 29.62
C PHE A 351 13.11 28.55 29.67
N LEU A 352 12.04 29.24 29.20
CA LEU A 352 12.01 30.72 29.14
C LEU A 352 11.49 31.35 30.43
N GLY A 353 10.68 30.65 31.22
CA GLY A 353 10.17 31.14 32.51
C GLY A 353 9.23 32.36 32.44
N SER A 354 8.90 32.85 31.24
CA SER A 354 8.11 34.06 31.01
C SER A 354 6.98 33.80 30.01
N LEU A 355 5.73 34.02 30.43
CA LEU A 355 4.56 33.90 29.53
C LEU A 355 4.63 34.81 28.32
N ARG A 356 5.24 35.97 28.43
CA ARG A 356 5.38 36.92 27.30
C ARG A 356 6.35 36.41 26.25
N SER A 357 7.46 35.82 26.71
CA SER A 357 8.45 35.20 25.82
C SER A 357 7.89 33.95 25.12
N VAL A 358 7.08 33.17 25.84
CA VAL A 358 6.45 31.94 25.29
C VAL A 358 5.36 32.26 24.25
N LEU A 359 4.64 33.37 24.39
CA LEU A 359 3.58 33.75 23.49
C LEU A 359 4.08 33.91 22.05
N ILE A 360 5.33 34.29 21.84
CA ILE A 360 5.90 34.53 20.53
C ILE A 360 6.04 33.22 19.74
N PRO A 361 6.73 32.19 20.24
CA PRO A 361 6.75 30.88 19.58
C PRO A 361 5.36 30.23 19.45
N VAL A 362 4.51 30.39 20.47
CA VAL A 362 3.13 29.80 20.46
C VAL A 362 2.26 30.38 19.35
N VAL A 363 2.46 31.63 18.95
CA VAL A 363 1.77 32.22 17.78
C VAL A 363 2.47 31.83 16.48
N ALA A 364 3.80 31.76 16.49
CA ALA A 364 4.58 31.46 15.29
C ALA A 364 4.34 30.02 14.77
N ILE A 365 4.18 29.04 15.66
CA ILE A 365 4.02 27.62 15.28
C ILE A 365 2.73 27.40 14.47
N PRO A 366 1.53 27.68 14.98
CA PRO A 366 0.29 27.46 14.23
C PRO A 366 0.26 28.27 12.93
N LEU A 367 0.78 29.47 12.93
CA LEU A 367 0.85 30.34 11.76
C LEU A 367 1.73 29.70 10.67
N SER A 368 2.88 29.15 11.02
CA SER A 368 3.77 28.47 10.10
C SER A 368 3.15 27.17 9.54
N LEU A 369 2.50 26.38 10.40
CA LEU A 369 1.81 25.16 9.98
C LEU A 369 0.66 25.46 9.02
N VAL A 370 -0.18 26.47 9.34
CA VAL A 370 -1.28 26.88 8.46
C VAL A 370 -0.75 27.44 7.15
N GLY A 371 0.31 28.25 7.20
CA GLY A 371 0.97 28.77 5.99
C GLY A 371 1.53 27.69 5.08
N THR A 372 1.95 26.54 5.65
CA THR A 372 2.44 25.38 4.88
C THR A 372 1.38 24.83 3.93
N PHE A 373 0.11 24.83 4.32
CA PHE A 373 -0.97 24.36 3.46
C PHE A 373 -1.10 25.17 2.16
N THR A 374 -0.73 26.46 2.18
CA THR A 374 -0.67 27.27 0.95
C THR A 374 0.39 26.73 -0.02
N MET A 375 1.56 26.37 0.50
CA MET A 375 2.61 25.76 -0.32
C MET A 375 2.18 24.38 -0.86
N MET A 376 1.54 23.56 -0.02
CA MET A 376 1.02 22.26 -0.44
C MET A 376 -0.01 22.42 -1.57
N LEU A 377 -0.92 23.39 -1.47
CA LEU A 377 -1.90 23.66 -2.52
C LEU A 377 -1.23 24.13 -3.82
N ALA A 378 -0.25 25.02 -3.73
CA ALA A 378 0.49 25.50 -4.90
C ALA A 378 1.27 24.40 -5.63
N LEU A 379 1.74 23.39 -4.91
CA LEU A 379 2.46 22.22 -5.45
C LEU A 379 1.51 21.09 -5.88
N GLY A 380 0.21 21.20 -5.64
CA GLY A 380 -0.78 20.18 -6.00
C GLY A 380 -0.75 18.93 -5.10
N PHE A 381 -0.33 19.10 -3.84
CA PHE A 381 -0.23 18.03 -2.85
C PHE A 381 -1.57 17.72 -2.18
N SER A 382 -1.59 16.73 -1.32
CA SER A 382 -2.76 16.28 -0.57
C SER A 382 -2.53 16.33 0.94
N ILE A 383 -3.62 16.38 1.70
CA ILE A 383 -3.58 16.06 3.13
C ILE A 383 -3.62 14.54 3.23
N ASN A 384 -2.55 13.93 3.70
CA ASN A 384 -2.45 12.48 3.85
C ASN A 384 -1.62 12.13 5.10
N LEU A 385 -1.52 10.83 5.40
CA LEU A 385 -0.79 10.37 6.59
C LEU A 385 0.65 10.88 6.65
N LEU A 386 1.33 10.93 5.50
CA LEU A 386 2.74 11.36 5.45
C LEU A 386 2.88 12.90 5.57
N THR A 387 2.02 13.68 4.90
CA THR A 387 2.04 15.14 5.02
C THR A 387 1.63 15.60 6.43
N LEU A 388 0.68 14.92 7.06
CA LEU A 388 0.33 15.17 8.46
C LEU A 388 1.47 14.81 9.42
N LEU A 389 2.16 13.70 9.16
CA LEU A 389 3.35 13.31 9.92
C LEU A 389 4.48 14.35 9.76
N ALA A 390 4.66 14.88 8.53
CA ALA A 390 5.58 15.98 8.28
C ALA A 390 5.21 17.23 9.11
N LEU A 391 3.93 17.55 9.24
CA LEU A 391 3.48 18.68 10.07
C LEU A 391 3.74 18.46 11.57
N VAL A 392 3.62 17.23 12.08
CA VAL A 392 4.00 16.91 13.48
C VAL A 392 5.49 17.18 13.70
N LEU A 393 6.33 16.74 12.78
CA LEU A 393 7.77 17.01 12.83
C LEU A 393 8.10 18.49 12.65
N ALA A 394 7.33 19.18 11.81
CA ALA A 394 7.49 20.60 11.56
C ALA A 394 7.29 21.46 12.83
N ILE A 395 6.48 21.02 13.80
CA ILE A 395 6.30 21.75 15.07
C ILE A 395 7.65 22.03 15.71
N GLY A 396 8.48 21.02 15.86
CA GLY A 396 9.79 21.18 16.47
C GLY A 396 10.76 21.97 15.59
N LEU A 397 10.71 21.81 14.27
CA LEU A 397 11.55 22.54 13.32
C LEU A 397 11.25 24.06 13.31
N VAL A 398 9.95 24.38 13.31
CA VAL A 398 9.43 25.73 13.24
C VAL A 398 9.68 26.51 14.52
N VAL A 399 9.60 25.83 15.66
CA VAL A 399 9.78 26.47 16.95
C VAL A 399 11.21 26.96 17.17
N ASP A 400 12.19 26.26 16.59
CA ASP A 400 13.61 26.61 16.73
C ASP A 400 13.91 28.04 16.32
N ASP A 401 13.43 28.48 15.16
CA ASP A 401 13.69 29.80 14.63
C ASP A 401 13.11 30.89 15.54
N ALA A 402 11.90 30.68 16.05
CA ALA A 402 11.27 31.62 16.99
C ALA A 402 11.98 31.65 18.34
N ILE A 403 12.42 30.50 18.85
CA ILE A 403 13.17 30.38 20.11
C ILE A 403 14.50 31.14 20.04
N ILE A 404 15.27 30.93 18.98
CA ILE A 404 16.58 31.57 18.80
C ILE A 404 16.42 33.09 18.78
N VAL A 405 15.39 33.61 18.10
CA VAL A 405 15.11 35.05 18.07
C VAL A 405 14.75 35.59 19.45
N VAL A 406 13.83 34.93 20.16
CA VAL A 406 13.42 35.37 21.52
C VAL A 406 14.59 35.32 22.50
N GLU A 407 15.38 34.26 22.46
CA GLU A 407 16.55 34.11 23.35
C GLU A 407 17.60 35.20 23.10
N ASN A 408 17.89 35.50 21.83
CA ASN A 408 18.89 36.52 21.48
C ASN A 408 18.41 37.93 21.85
N VAL A 409 17.11 38.23 21.65
CA VAL A 409 16.54 39.51 22.13
C VAL A 409 16.60 39.61 23.64
N ASN A 410 16.27 38.55 24.40
CA ASN A 410 16.37 38.52 25.84
C ASN A 410 17.81 38.76 26.32
N ARG A 411 18.80 38.17 25.65
CA ARG A 411 20.23 38.42 25.96
C ARG A 411 20.59 39.89 25.83
N HIS A 412 20.19 40.56 24.74
CA HIS A 412 20.42 42.02 24.56
C HIS A 412 19.63 42.87 25.56
N LEU A 413 18.46 42.46 25.99
CA LEU A 413 17.71 43.09 27.06
C LEU A 413 18.43 43.00 28.43
N ASP A 414 19.01 41.83 28.73
CA ASP A 414 19.80 41.60 29.95
C ASP A 414 21.11 42.42 29.96
N GLU A 415 21.68 42.69 28.80
CA GLU A 415 22.80 43.59 28.58
C GLU A 415 22.42 45.10 28.74
N GLY A 416 21.13 45.42 28.99
CA GLY A 416 20.64 46.74 29.29
C GLY A 416 20.09 47.51 28.09
N MET A 417 19.92 46.89 26.95
CA MET A 417 19.32 47.53 25.76
C MET A 417 17.80 47.72 25.94
N ARG A 418 17.25 48.76 25.29
CA ARG A 418 15.79 48.92 25.17
C ARG A 418 15.20 47.88 24.18
N PRO A 419 13.90 47.52 24.28
CA PRO A 419 13.29 46.48 23.47
C PRO A 419 13.44 46.65 21.96
N ILE A 420 13.23 47.84 21.41
CA ILE A 420 13.33 48.09 19.95
C ILE A 420 14.78 47.97 19.49
N PRO A 421 15.77 48.65 20.07
CA PRO A 421 17.17 48.47 19.70
C PRO A 421 17.66 47.00 19.90
N ALA A 422 17.25 46.34 20.97
CA ALA A 422 17.59 44.96 21.23
C ALA A 422 17.05 44.02 20.13
N SER A 423 15.81 44.20 19.73
CA SER A 423 15.19 43.43 18.65
C SER A 423 15.85 43.68 17.28
N VAL A 424 16.25 44.91 17.00
CA VAL A 424 16.97 45.22 15.76
C VAL A 424 18.36 44.60 15.75
N ALA A 425 19.10 44.69 16.86
CA ALA A 425 20.42 44.07 17.00
C ALA A 425 20.36 42.55 16.85
N ALA A 426 19.44 41.90 17.57
CA ALA A 426 19.22 40.47 17.51
C ALA A 426 18.81 40.00 16.09
N ALA A 427 17.91 40.73 15.43
CA ALA A 427 17.46 40.37 14.08
C ALA A 427 18.58 40.53 13.03
N ARG A 428 19.48 41.47 13.18
CA ARG A 428 20.65 41.64 12.31
C ARG A 428 21.68 40.55 12.52
N GLU A 429 21.94 40.19 13.78
CA GLU A 429 22.87 39.11 14.16
C GLU A 429 22.37 37.76 13.69
N LEU A 430 21.06 37.48 13.73
CA LEU A 430 20.48 36.18 13.42
C LEU A 430 20.00 36.04 11.98
N GLY A 431 19.97 37.10 11.18
CA GLY A 431 19.46 37.03 9.81
C GLY A 431 20.26 36.05 8.93
N GLY A 432 21.59 36.07 9.01
CA GLY A 432 22.48 35.15 8.34
C GLY A 432 22.25 33.68 8.77
N PRO A 433 22.40 33.39 10.08
CA PRO A 433 22.19 32.05 10.63
C PRO A 433 20.83 31.43 10.29
N ILE A 434 19.73 32.17 10.37
CA ILE A 434 18.38 31.69 10.06
C ILE A 434 18.27 31.31 8.58
N ILE A 435 18.79 32.15 7.68
CA ILE A 435 18.81 31.86 6.25
C ILE A 435 19.67 30.62 5.97
N ALA A 436 20.84 30.54 6.61
CA ALA A 436 21.74 29.38 6.51
C ALA A 436 21.08 28.09 6.91
N MET A 437 20.48 28.05 8.09
CA MET A 437 19.78 26.87 8.61
C MET A 437 18.61 26.47 7.69
N THR A 438 17.85 27.44 7.19
CA THR A 438 16.74 27.22 6.26
C THR A 438 17.22 26.60 4.95
N VAL A 439 18.26 27.13 4.34
CA VAL A 439 18.86 26.63 3.08
C VAL A 439 19.37 25.19 3.28
N VAL A 440 20.04 24.91 4.39
CA VAL A 440 20.54 23.56 4.68
C VAL A 440 19.40 22.57 4.86
N LEU A 441 18.34 22.94 5.57
CA LEU A 441 17.17 22.07 5.71
C LEU A 441 16.48 21.81 4.37
N ILE A 442 16.32 22.82 3.53
CA ILE A 442 15.81 22.64 2.16
C ILE A 442 16.72 21.68 1.38
N ALA A 443 18.02 21.87 1.46
CA ALA A 443 19.02 21.06 0.77
C ALA A 443 18.97 19.57 1.19
N VAL A 444 18.62 19.28 2.44
CA VAL A 444 18.43 17.89 2.95
C VAL A 444 17.26 17.19 2.28
N TYR A 445 16.13 17.91 2.10
CA TYR A 445 14.90 17.31 1.61
C TYR A 445 14.80 17.24 0.09
N VAL A 446 15.50 18.10 -0.64
CA VAL A 446 15.49 18.14 -2.11
C VAL A 446 15.85 16.78 -2.74
N PRO A 447 16.88 16.04 -2.29
CA PRO A 447 17.21 14.72 -2.84
C PRO A 447 16.08 13.69 -2.74
N ILE A 448 15.25 13.75 -1.71
CA ILE A 448 14.09 12.86 -1.54
C ILE A 448 13.07 13.12 -2.65
N GLY A 449 12.88 14.37 -3.05
CA GLY A 449 11.98 14.74 -4.15
C GLY A 449 12.43 14.24 -5.53
N PHE A 450 13.70 13.89 -5.69
CA PHE A 450 14.25 13.30 -6.92
C PHE A 450 14.44 11.79 -6.84
N GLN A 451 14.12 11.17 -5.72
CA GLN A 451 14.12 9.73 -5.57
C GLN A 451 13.01 9.12 -6.43
N GLY A 452 13.33 8.11 -7.24
CA GLY A 452 12.36 7.35 -8.01
C GLY A 452 11.64 6.29 -7.16
N GLY A 453 10.79 5.51 -7.83
CA GLY A 453 10.10 4.37 -7.22
C GLY A 453 8.98 4.76 -6.24
N LEU A 454 8.52 3.77 -5.49
CA LEU A 454 7.43 3.93 -4.52
C LEU A 454 7.85 4.84 -3.36
N THR A 455 9.05 4.67 -2.84
CA THR A 455 9.59 5.49 -1.75
C THR A 455 9.64 6.97 -2.15
N GLY A 456 10.10 7.28 -3.35
CA GLY A 456 10.12 8.65 -3.87
C GLY A 456 8.72 9.23 -4.00
N ALA A 457 7.78 8.49 -4.58
CA ALA A 457 6.39 8.93 -4.74
C ALA A 457 5.71 9.22 -3.40
N LEU A 458 5.93 8.38 -2.39
CA LEU A 458 5.39 8.55 -1.05
C LEU A 458 5.99 9.75 -0.31
N PHE A 459 7.32 9.90 -0.35
CA PHE A 459 8.02 10.87 0.49
C PHE A 459 8.28 12.24 -0.16
N THR A 460 7.97 12.41 -1.44
CA THR A 460 8.06 13.73 -2.10
C THR A 460 7.13 14.74 -1.43
N GLU A 461 5.87 14.39 -1.20
CA GLU A 461 4.93 15.30 -0.52
C GLU A 461 5.34 15.55 0.93
N PHE A 462 5.84 14.54 1.65
CA PHE A 462 6.40 14.69 2.99
C PHE A 462 7.57 15.68 3.02
N ALA A 463 8.55 15.48 2.15
CA ALA A 463 9.76 16.32 2.10
C ALA A 463 9.44 17.77 1.76
N PHE A 464 8.64 18.01 0.73
CA PHE A 464 8.29 19.38 0.34
C PHE A 464 7.27 20.05 1.29
N THR A 465 6.49 19.31 2.04
CA THR A 465 5.71 19.85 3.16
C THR A 465 6.63 20.40 4.25
N LEU A 466 7.70 19.67 4.60
CA LEU A 466 8.71 20.17 5.53
C LEU A 466 9.46 21.38 4.99
N VAL A 467 9.84 21.38 3.71
CA VAL A 467 10.43 22.55 3.05
C VAL A 467 9.51 23.75 3.13
N GLY A 468 8.23 23.56 2.88
CA GLY A 468 7.22 24.62 3.02
C GLY A 468 7.13 25.16 4.45
N ALA A 469 7.07 24.27 5.44
CA ALA A 469 6.99 24.64 6.85
C ALA A 469 8.21 25.44 7.31
N VAL A 470 9.41 24.98 6.94
CA VAL A 470 10.67 25.68 7.29
C VAL A 470 10.78 27.03 6.58
N THR A 471 10.36 27.11 5.32
CA THR A 471 10.38 28.38 4.55
C THR A 471 9.44 29.41 5.16
N VAL A 472 8.20 29.01 5.48
CA VAL A 472 7.22 29.90 6.14
C VAL A 472 7.70 30.30 7.52
N SER A 473 8.29 29.37 8.28
CA SER A 473 8.90 29.64 9.59
C SER A 473 9.99 30.71 9.51
N ALA A 474 10.90 30.60 8.57
CA ALA A 474 11.97 31.57 8.38
C ALA A 474 11.41 32.99 8.05
N VAL A 475 10.38 33.07 7.22
CA VAL A 475 9.69 34.34 6.95
C VAL A 475 9.10 34.93 8.23
N ILE A 476 8.42 34.12 9.04
CA ILE A 476 7.82 34.55 10.31
C ILE A 476 8.89 34.95 11.33
N ALA A 477 9.98 34.18 11.42
CA ALA A 477 11.10 34.46 12.32
C ALA A 477 11.83 35.78 11.99
N LEU A 478 11.87 36.15 10.70
CA LEU A 478 12.50 37.42 10.25
C LEU A 478 11.54 38.61 10.21
N THR A 479 10.23 38.39 10.32
CA THR A 479 9.22 39.44 10.21
C THR A 479 8.40 39.64 11.50
N LEU A 480 7.60 38.64 11.84
CA LEU A 480 6.68 38.68 12.99
C LEU A 480 7.39 38.56 14.34
N SER A 481 8.29 37.57 14.48
CA SER A 481 8.92 37.28 15.79
C SER A 481 9.75 38.46 16.33
N PRO A 482 10.62 39.13 15.57
CA PRO A 482 11.33 40.31 16.05
C PRO A 482 10.41 41.50 16.38
N MET A 483 9.34 41.67 15.61
CA MET A 483 8.33 42.70 15.86
C MET A 483 7.60 42.42 17.17
N MET A 484 7.17 41.17 17.40
CA MET A 484 6.53 40.76 18.65
C MET A 484 7.48 40.95 19.87
N CYS A 485 8.76 40.57 19.74
CA CYS A 485 9.77 40.80 20.74
C CYS A 485 9.87 42.26 21.10
N SER A 486 9.93 43.17 20.13
CA SER A 486 10.05 44.61 20.36
C SER A 486 8.87 45.25 21.09
N ARG A 487 7.69 44.57 21.09
CA ARG A 487 6.45 45.10 21.71
C ARG A 487 6.05 44.33 22.96
N LEU A 488 6.34 43.07 23.10
CA LEU A 488 5.88 42.23 24.23
C LEU A 488 6.94 42.07 25.32
N LEU A 489 8.21 42.05 24.98
CA LEU A 489 9.29 41.86 25.92
C LEU A 489 9.58 43.18 26.66
N LYS A 490 9.89 43.08 27.94
CA LYS A 490 10.27 44.21 28.78
C LYS A 490 11.61 43.88 29.44
N PRO A 491 12.44 44.95 29.71
CA PRO A 491 13.65 44.81 30.53
C PRO A 491 13.28 44.25 31.92
N HIS A 492 14.15 43.43 32.52
CA HIS A 492 13.97 42.94 33.87
C HIS A 492 14.05 44.10 34.88
N GLU A 493 12.90 44.53 35.42
CA GLU A 493 12.84 45.49 36.54
C GLU A 493 13.15 44.76 37.85
N LYS A 494 14.21 45.08 38.50
CA LYS A 494 14.71 44.42 39.74
C LYS A 494 13.80 44.56 41.00
N GLU A 495 12.64 45.23 40.91
CA GLU A 495 11.85 45.64 42.11
C GLU A 495 10.49 44.92 42.30
N ARG A 496 10.00 44.13 41.34
CA ARG A 496 8.71 43.37 41.51
C ARG A 496 8.91 41.87 41.46
N ARG A 497 8.95 41.22 42.64
CA ARG A 497 9.07 39.75 42.78
C ARG A 497 7.72 39.04 42.65
N GLY A 498 7.26 38.84 41.41
CA GLY A 498 6.18 37.96 41.09
C GLY A 498 6.61 36.48 41.08
N TRP A 499 5.68 35.52 41.04
CA TRP A 499 6.02 34.09 40.99
C TRP A 499 6.77 33.72 39.72
N GLN A 500 6.47 34.38 38.59
CA GLN A 500 7.13 34.18 37.27
C GLN A 500 8.60 34.58 37.34
N GLU A 501 8.94 35.69 37.98
CA GLU A 501 10.31 36.17 38.16
C GLU A 501 11.11 35.21 39.04
N ARG A 502 10.50 34.66 40.09
CA ARG A 502 11.15 33.65 40.96
C ARG A 502 11.44 32.37 40.18
N LEU A 503 10.52 31.97 39.27
CA LEU A 503 10.69 30.83 38.43
C LEU A 503 11.80 31.08 37.40
N SER A 504 11.79 32.22 36.72
CA SER A 504 12.84 32.62 35.80
C SER A 504 14.22 32.65 36.47
N ASP A 505 14.33 33.26 37.62
CA ASP A 505 15.57 33.29 38.42
C ASP A 505 16.05 31.90 38.86
N PHE A 506 15.13 31.01 39.16
CA PHE A 506 15.46 29.60 39.46
C PHE A 506 15.99 28.87 38.26
N ILE A 507 15.33 29.05 37.13
CA ILE A 507 15.71 28.44 35.83
C ILE A 507 17.09 28.94 35.41
N ASP A 508 17.32 30.27 35.46
CA ASP A 508 18.58 30.89 35.05
C ASP A 508 19.74 30.41 35.94
N ARG A 509 19.54 30.40 37.28
CA ARG A 509 20.55 29.88 38.24
C ARG A 509 20.83 28.39 38.04
N SER A 510 19.82 27.62 37.69
CA SER A 510 19.98 26.18 37.40
C SER A 510 20.75 25.97 36.11
N PHE A 511 20.43 26.78 35.10
CA PHE A 511 21.11 26.72 33.80
C PHE A 511 22.57 27.17 33.89
N GLU A 512 22.88 28.26 34.60
CA GLU A 512 24.27 28.72 34.85
C GLU A 512 25.13 27.64 35.52
N ARG A 513 24.52 26.84 36.43
CA ARG A 513 25.23 25.68 37.01
C ARG A 513 25.53 24.58 35.98
N VAL A 514 24.61 24.33 35.06
CA VAL A 514 24.80 23.37 33.95
C VAL A 514 25.86 23.88 33.01
N ARG A 515 25.76 25.15 32.60
CA ARG A 515 26.74 25.82 31.73
C ARG A 515 28.16 25.76 32.30
N GLY A 516 28.33 26.14 33.58
CA GLY A 516 29.65 26.10 34.22
C GLY A 516 30.24 24.69 34.41
N ARG A 517 29.37 23.64 34.52
CA ARG A 517 29.85 22.25 34.45
C ARG A 517 30.26 21.86 33.04
N TYR A 518 29.47 22.19 32.03
CA TYR A 518 29.76 21.93 30.64
C TYR A 518 31.06 22.60 30.20
N GLU A 519 31.24 23.90 30.48
CA GLU A 519 32.45 24.64 30.13
C GLU A 519 33.71 24.01 30.73
N ARG A 520 33.63 23.53 31.97
CA ARG A 520 34.75 22.80 32.61
C ARG A 520 35.03 21.45 31.92
N TRP A 521 34.01 20.69 31.56
CA TRP A 521 34.18 19.43 30.85
C TRP A 521 34.69 19.63 29.43
N LEU A 522 34.20 20.66 28.77
CA LEU A 522 34.64 21.03 27.42
C LEU A 522 36.11 21.44 27.45
N HIS A 523 36.49 22.33 28.35
CA HIS A 523 37.88 22.77 28.52
C HIS A 523 38.84 21.58 28.79
N GLY A 524 38.40 20.62 29.62
CA GLY A 524 39.14 19.37 29.83
C GLY A 524 39.23 18.50 28.62
N SER A 525 38.13 18.32 27.89
CA SER A 525 38.10 17.49 26.68
C SER A 525 38.94 18.06 25.53
N LEU A 526 39.00 19.36 25.38
CA LEU A 526 39.86 20.01 24.38
C LEU A 526 41.37 19.90 24.72
N GLY A 527 41.73 19.58 25.98
CA GLY A 527 43.08 19.21 26.35
C GLY A 527 43.52 17.81 25.86
N TYR A 528 42.56 16.92 25.50
CA TYR A 528 42.79 15.55 25.08
C TYR A 528 42.25 15.29 23.66
N LEU A 529 42.52 16.19 22.72
CA LEU A 529 42.01 16.12 21.33
C LEU A 529 42.19 14.74 20.64
N PRO A 530 43.35 14.01 20.81
CA PRO A 530 43.47 12.68 20.18
C PRO A 530 42.44 11.67 20.68
N VAL A 531 42.03 11.75 21.93
CA VAL A 531 41.04 10.84 22.53
C VAL A 531 39.66 11.10 21.94
N THR A 532 39.26 12.37 21.83
CA THR A 532 37.98 12.76 21.22
C THR A 532 37.96 12.41 19.72
N ALA A 533 39.06 12.62 19.01
CA ALA A 533 39.14 12.24 17.59
C ALA A 533 39.05 10.72 17.39
N THR A 534 39.74 9.92 18.22
CA THR A 534 39.66 8.46 18.17
C THR A 534 38.24 7.98 18.47
N PHE A 535 37.58 8.54 19.44
CA PHE A 535 36.19 8.24 19.75
C PHE A 535 35.27 8.54 18.57
N ALA A 536 35.41 9.69 17.92
CA ALA A 536 34.63 10.05 16.74
C ALA A 536 34.83 9.05 15.57
N VAL A 537 36.07 8.60 15.35
CA VAL A 537 36.37 7.58 14.33
C VAL A 537 35.77 6.22 14.67
N LEU A 538 35.78 5.82 15.95
CA LEU A 538 35.16 4.57 16.40
C LEU A 538 33.63 4.61 16.21
N VAL A 539 32.98 5.74 16.51
CA VAL A 539 31.55 5.93 16.29
C VAL A 539 31.24 5.86 14.80
N LEU A 540 32.05 6.52 13.94
CA LEU A 540 31.89 6.45 12.49
C LEU A 540 32.00 5.00 11.98
N GLY A 541 33.00 4.23 12.47
CA GLY A 541 33.17 2.82 12.14
C GLY A 541 32.02 1.93 12.64
N SER A 542 31.41 2.25 13.77
CA SER A 542 30.30 1.51 14.34
C SER A 542 29.03 1.58 13.49
N ILE A 543 28.83 2.64 12.70
CA ILE A 543 27.66 2.82 11.84
C ILE A 543 27.50 1.64 10.87
N TYR A 544 28.60 1.17 10.27
CA TYR A 544 28.55 0.03 9.37
C TYR A 544 28.01 -1.24 10.05
N PHE A 545 28.49 -1.55 11.24
CA PHE A 545 28.06 -2.75 11.97
C PHE A 545 26.61 -2.63 12.47
N LEU A 546 26.22 -1.45 12.94
CA LEU A 546 24.86 -1.17 13.38
C LEU A 546 23.86 -1.23 12.23
N TYR A 547 24.23 -0.69 11.08
CA TYR A 547 23.40 -0.73 9.87
C TYR A 547 23.27 -2.16 9.34
N ALA A 548 24.38 -2.89 9.23
CA ALA A 548 24.40 -4.27 8.73
C ALA A 548 23.67 -5.26 9.68
N GLY A 549 23.68 -4.98 10.99
CA GLY A 549 22.98 -5.79 12.00
C GLY A 549 21.51 -5.42 12.22
N ALA A 550 21.04 -4.32 11.63
CA ALA A 550 19.66 -3.89 11.76
C ALA A 550 18.71 -4.76 10.91
N LYS A 551 17.56 -5.12 11.47
CA LYS A 551 16.49 -5.78 10.73
C LYS A 551 15.99 -4.86 9.63
N SER A 552 15.82 -5.38 8.41
CA SER A 552 15.41 -4.58 7.25
C SER A 552 14.10 -5.09 6.66
N GLU A 553 13.17 -4.17 6.44
CA GLU A 553 11.88 -4.42 5.78
C GLU A 553 11.48 -3.18 4.96
N LEU A 554 10.53 -3.32 4.05
CA LEU A 554 10.09 -2.18 3.25
C LEU A 554 9.33 -1.17 4.11
N ALA A 555 8.30 -1.65 4.81
CA ALA A 555 7.54 -0.89 5.79
C ALA A 555 7.06 -1.83 6.90
N PRO A 556 6.93 -1.35 8.15
CA PRO A 556 6.44 -2.17 9.24
C PRO A 556 4.95 -2.50 9.04
N GLN A 557 4.55 -3.68 9.50
CA GLN A 557 3.15 -4.10 9.43
C GLN A 557 2.28 -3.27 10.37
N GLU A 558 1.31 -2.57 9.80
CA GLU A 558 0.33 -1.78 10.55
C GLU A 558 -0.88 -2.61 10.95
N ASP A 559 -1.52 -2.24 12.04
CA ASP A 559 -2.79 -2.80 12.45
C ASP A 559 -3.93 -2.19 11.61
N ALA A 560 -4.21 -2.80 10.47
CA ALA A 560 -5.27 -2.37 9.57
C ALA A 560 -6.70 -2.82 9.99
N GLY A 561 -6.84 -3.51 11.13
CA GLY A 561 -8.13 -3.97 11.65
C GLY A 561 -8.70 -5.18 10.91
N ILE A 562 -7.88 -5.93 10.20
CA ILE A 562 -8.29 -7.14 9.48
C ILE A 562 -7.17 -8.17 9.43
N ILE A 563 -7.54 -9.44 9.60
CA ILE A 563 -6.69 -10.60 9.28
C ILE A 563 -7.38 -11.42 8.20
N ILE A 564 -6.65 -11.79 7.16
CA ILE A 564 -7.13 -12.60 6.05
C ILE A 564 -6.56 -14.01 6.20
N ALA A 565 -7.41 -15.03 6.05
CA ALA A 565 -7.01 -16.41 5.86
C ALA A 565 -7.20 -16.78 4.40
N SER A 566 -6.12 -17.21 3.74
CA SER A 566 -6.17 -17.84 2.43
C SER A 566 -6.03 -19.35 2.61
N SER A 567 -7.02 -20.11 2.16
CA SER A 567 -7.09 -21.55 2.33
C SER A 567 -6.86 -22.27 1.02
N THR A 568 -5.99 -23.27 1.03
CA THR A 568 -5.74 -24.18 -0.10
C THR A 568 -6.26 -25.57 0.25
N PRO A 569 -7.44 -25.96 -0.27
CA PRO A 569 -8.02 -27.30 -0.07
C PRO A 569 -7.33 -28.33 -0.96
N ALA A 570 -7.79 -29.58 -0.91
CA ALA A 570 -7.34 -30.62 -1.85
C ALA A 570 -7.65 -30.22 -3.32
N PRO A 571 -6.81 -30.64 -4.28
CA PRO A 571 -6.90 -30.18 -5.68
C PRO A 571 -8.22 -30.54 -6.38
N ASN A 572 -8.87 -31.60 -5.93
CA ASN A 572 -10.15 -32.07 -6.45
C ASN A 572 -11.34 -31.77 -5.52
N ALA A 573 -11.17 -30.84 -4.57
CA ALA A 573 -12.22 -30.47 -3.63
C ALA A 573 -13.39 -29.80 -4.35
N THR A 574 -14.60 -30.32 -4.12
CA THR A 574 -15.85 -29.66 -4.53
C THR A 574 -16.12 -28.42 -3.67
N LEU A 575 -17.02 -27.55 -4.10
CA LEU A 575 -17.47 -26.43 -3.28
C LEU A 575 -17.99 -26.92 -1.93
N GLN A 576 -18.75 -28.02 -1.88
CA GLN A 576 -19.27 -28.58 -0.63
C GLN A 576 -18.15 -28.94 0.35
N GLN A 577 -17.07 -29.53 -0.14
CA GLN A 577 -15.89 -29.84 0.70
C GLN A 577 -15.18 -28.57 1.16
N LYS A 578 -15.00 -27.58 0.28
CA LYS A 578 -14.42 -26.28 0.65
C LYS A 578 -15.23 -25.61 1.77
N LEU A 579 -16.56 -25.61 1.68
CA LEU A 579 -17.45 -25.03 2.67
C LEU A 579 -17.35 -25.68 4.04
N LEU A 580 -17.02 -26.99 4.13
CA LEU A 580 -16.75 -27.63 5.42
C LEU A 580 -15.53 -27.05 6.11
N TYR A 581 -14.47 -26.76 5.38
CA TYR A 581 -13.27 -26.13 5.93
C TYR A 581 -13.48 -24.63 6.17
N SER A 582 -14.13 -23.94 5.26
CA SER A 582 -14.47 -22.52 5.38
C SER A 582 -15.29 -22.28 6.66
N ARG A 583 -16.21 -23.16 7.00
CA ARG A 583 -16.96 -23.10 8.26
C ARG A 583 -16.04 -23.23 9.49
N GLN A 584 -15.05 -24.11 9.48
CA GLN A 584 -14.10 -24.25 10.59
C GLN A 584 -13.24 -22.97 10.73
N VAL A 585 -12.85 -22.34 9.62
CA VAL A 585 -12.16 -21.05 9.64
C VAL A 585 -13.05 -19.97 10.27
N TYR A 586 -14.34 -19.93 9.90
CA TYR A 586 -15.32 -19.04 10.52
C TYR A 586 -15.43 -19.26 12.04
N GLU A 587 -15.54 -20.49 12.49
CA GLU A 587 -15.65 -20.83 13.91
C GLU A 587 -14.41 -20.42 14.71
N ILE A 588 -13.21 -20.48 14.09
CA ILE A 588 -11.97 -19.98 14.69
C ILE A 588 -12.03 -18.45 14.83
N PHE A 589 -12.41 -17.74 13.78
CA PHE A 589 -12.48 -16.29 13.80
C PHE A 589 -13.56 -15.75 14.74
N ALA A 590 -14.75 -16.32 14.69
CA ALA A 590 -15.91 -15.88 15.45
C ALA A 590 -15.79 -16.07 16.97
N LYS A 591 -14.92 -16.95 17.44
CA LYS A 591 -14.74 -17.17 18.89
C LYS A 591 -13.96 -16.07 19.60
N HIS A 592 -13.19 -15.26 18.84
CA HIS A 592 -12.39 -14.18 19.41
C HIS A 592 -13.25 -12.94 19.70
N PRO A 593 -13.14 -12.34 20.89
CA PRO A 593 -13.98 -11.19 21.27
C PRO A 593 -13.68 -9.93 20.46
N GLU A 594 -12.49 -9.84 19.83
CA GLU A 594 -12.08 -8.74 18.98
C GLU A 594 -12.72 -8.78 17.57
N THR A 595 -13.44 -9.86 17.23
CA THR A 595 -14.10 -10.01 15.93
C THR A 595 -15.39 -9.20 15.88
N ALA A 596 -15.49 -8.27 14.95
CA ALA A 596 -16.74 -7.58 14.64
C ALA A 596 -17.56 -8.35 13.60
N HIS A 597 -16.92 -8.72 12.49
CA HIS A 597 -17.53 -9.44 11.38
C HIS A 597 -16.56 -10.45 10.77
N VAL A 598 -17.10 -11.47 10.12
CA VAL A 598 -16.34 -12.42 9.32
C VAL A 598 -16.97 -12.51 7.94
N PHE A 599 -16.19 -12.26 6.91
CA PHE A 599 -16.60 -12.53 5.53
C PHE A 599 -15.85 -13.73 4.97
N GLN A 600 -16.51 -14.47 4.08
CA GLN A 600 -15.94 -15.64 3.43
C GLN A 600 -16.30 -15.63 1.94
N ILE A 601 -15.30 -15.94 1.09
CA ILE A 601 -15.44 -16.01 -0.35
C ILE A 601 -14.82 -17.33 -0.79
N ASP A 602 -15.65 -18.26 -1.22
CA ASP A 602 -15.27 -19.56 -1.75
C ASP A 602 -15.65 -19.64 -3.23
N ALA A 603 -14.65 -19.77 -4.10
CA ALA A 603 -14.80 -19.84 -5.54
C ALA A 603 -13.74 -20.77 -6.14
N PRO A 604 -13.83 -21.17 -7.43
CA PRO A 604 -12.75 -21.88 -8.10
C PRO A 604 -11.42 -21.13 -7.98
N GLY A 605 -10.38 -21.79 -7.49
CA GLY A 605 -9.05 -21.20 -7.28
C GLY A 605 -8.92 -20.21 -6.14
N THR A 606 -10.00 -19.88 -5.42
CA THR A 606 -9.98 -18.90 -4.32
C THR A 606 -10.79 -19.40 -3.13
N SER A 607 -10.20 -19.40 -1.96
CA SER A 607 -10.92 -19.61 -0.69
C SER A 607 -10.31 -18.67 0.34
N ILE A 608 -11.02 -17.56 0.60
CA ILE A 608 -10.56 -16.46 1.46
C ILE A 608 -11.58 -16.23 2.56
N ALA A 609 -11.12 -16.05 3.78
CA ALA A 609 -11.92 -15.56 4.89
C ALA A 609 -11.25 -14.33 5.51
N GLY A 610 -12.02 -13.31 5.84
CA GLY A 610 -11.52 -12.12 6.51
C GLY A 610 -12.16 -11.96 7.88
N MET A 611 -11.33 -11.87 8.91
CA MET A 611 -11.69 -11.50 10.27
C MET A 611 -11.58 -9.99 10.40
N VAL A 612 -12.71 -9.30 10.41
CA VAL A 612 -12.79 -7.86 10.61
C VAL A 612 -12.89 -7.58 12.10
N PHE A 613 -11.99 -6.74 12.60
CA PHE A 613 -11.87 -6.45 14.02
C PHE A 613 -12.80 -5.31 14.44
N THR A 614 -13.16 -5.30 15.74
CA THR A 614 -13.79 -4.14 16.38
C THR A 614 -12.89 -2.91 16.30
N PRO A 615 -13.41 -1.67 16.46
CA PRO A 615 -12.60 -0.45 16.48
C PRO A 615 -11.43 -0.53 17.45
N TRP A 616 -10.34 0.23 17.17
CA TRP A 616 -9.07 0.15 17.90
C TRP A 616 -9.19 0.48 19.39
N ASP A 617 -10.12 1.33 19.78
CA ASP A 617 -10.41 1.75 21.17
C ASP A 617 -11.24 0.72 21.96
N GLU A 618 -11.89 -0.22 21.29
CA GLU A 618 -12.74 -1.24 21.92
C GLU A 618 -12.02 -2.57 22.14
N ARG A 619 -10.85 -2.79 21.51
CA ARG A 619 -10.14 -4.07 21.57
C ARG A 619 -8.89 -4.03 22.45
N LYS A 620 -8.50 -5.17 22.98
CA LYS A 620 -7.33 -5.32 23.85
C LYS A 620 -6.06 -5.73 23.11
N GLN A 621 -6.20 -6.43 21.99
CA GLN A 621 -5.08 -6.96 21.22
C GLN A 621 -5.09 -6.39 19.80
N THR A 622 -3.89 -6.16 19.26
CA THR A 622 -3.70 -5.74 17.88
C THR A 622 -3.74 -6.94 16.93
N THR A 623 -3.96 -6.69 15.65
CA THR A 623 -3.86 -7.73 14.62
C THR A 623 -2.49 -8.41 14.62
N ASN A 624 -1.41 -7.65 14.85
CA ASN A 624 -0.04 -8.17 14.93
C ASN A 624 0.15 -9.15 16.07
N GLN A 625 -0.49 -8.91 17.22
CA GLN A 625 -0.42 -9.80 18.39
C GLN A 625 -1.24 -11.07 18.19
N MET A 626 -2.37 -10.97 17.50
CA MET A 626 -3.30 -12.10 17.32
C MET A 626 -2.93 -13.03 16.17
N GLN A 627 -2.32 -12.52 15.11
CA GLN A 627 -2.02 -13.28 13.89
C GLN A 627 -1.27 -14.60 14.15
N PRO A 628 -0.22 -14.68 14.99
CA PRO A 628 0.49 -15.95 15.25
C PRO A 628 -0.39 -17.01 15.90
N GLY A 629 -1.22 -16.62 16.86
CA GLY A 629 -2.19 -17.51 17.52
C GLY A 629 -3.25 -18.02 16.55
N ILE A 630 -3.81 -17.13 15.73
CA ILE A 630 -4.77 -17.47 14.69
C ILE A 630 -4.13 -18.42 13.66
N GLN A 631 -2.90 -18.17 13.22
CA GLN A 631 -2.18 -19.10 12.32
C GLN A 631 -2.03 -20.49 12.92
N GLN A 632 -1.68 -20.58 14.20
CA GLN A 632 -1.57 -21.85 14.89
C GLN A 632 -2.91 -22.60 14.93
N GLU A 633 -4.01 -21.91 15.19
CA GLU A 633 -5.35 -22.50 15.20
C GLU A 633 -5.77 -22.97 13.80
N LEU A 634 -5.53 -22.16 12.77
CA LEU A 634 -5.81 -22.52 11.37
C LEU A 634 -5.00 -23.73 10.91
N SER A 635 -3.77 -23.86 11.39
CA SER A 635 -2.88 -24.99 11.05
C SER A 635 -3.38 -26.33 11.62
N ASN A 636 -4.30 -26.31 12.59
CA ASN A 636 -4.93 -27.50 13.15
C ASN A 636 -6.12 -28.01 12.33
N ILE A 637 -6.57 -27.28 11.32
CA ILE A 637 -7.65 -27.73 10.43
C ILE A 637 -7.11 -28.84 9.53
N ALA A 638 -7.58 -30.07 9.72
CA ALA A 638 -7.17 -31.18 8.89
C ALA A 638 -7.82 -31.10 7.48
N GLY A 639 -7.02 -31.28 6.43
CA GLY A 639 -7.49 -31.36 5.05
C GLY A 639 -7.47 -30.04 4.28
N VAL A 640 -6.96 -28.96 4.89
CA VAL A 640 -6.72 -27.67 4.22
C VAL A 640 -5.41 -27.06 4.75
N ARG A 641 -4.71 -26.37 3.88
CA ARG A 641 -3.57 -25.50 4.28
C ARG A 641 -4.05 -24.06 4.28
N ALA A 642 -3.99 -23.41 5.42
CA ALA A 642 -4.47 -22.04 5.55
C ALA A 642 -3.34 -21.12 6.06
N ALA A 643 -3.17 -19.98 5.39
CA ALA A 643 -2.23 -18.92 5.76
C ALA A 643 -2.99 -17.72 6.31
N ALA A 644 -2.67 -17.32 7.54
CA ALA A 644 -3.16 -16.06 8.11
C ALA A 644 -2.16 -14.93 7.81
N PHE A 645 -2.62 -13.88 7.17
CA PHE A 645 -1.82 -12.70 6.85
C PHE A 645 -2.65 -11.42 6.97
N GLN A 646 -1.97 -10.28 6.97
CA GLN A 646 -2.59 -8.97 7.01
C GLN A 646 -2.43 -8.26 5.67
N LEU A 647 -3.23 -7.21 5.46
CA LEU A 647 -3.09 -6.35 4.28
C LEU A 647 -1.67 -5.76 4.21
N PRO A 648 -1.10 -5.63 3.02
CA PRO A 648 0.21 -4.99 2.86
C PRO A 648 0.24 -3.58 3.46
N PRO A 649 1.34 -3.19 4.13
CA PRO A 649 1.44 -1.88 4.77
C PRO A 649 1.54 -0.70 3.79
N LEU A 650 1.89 -0.98 2.54
CA LEU A 650 2.01 0.01 1.46
C LEU A 650 1.13 -0.35 0.27
N PRO A 651 0.69 0.64 -0.52
CA PRO A 651 -0.12 0.38 -1.71
C PRO A 651 0.65 -0.38 -2.79
N GLY A 652 -0.06 -1.17 -3.59
CA GLY A 652 0.44 -1.77 -4.83
C GLY A 652 0.98 -3.18 -4.73
N SER A 653 0.98 -3.82 -3.58
CA SER A 653 1.30 -5.25 -3.47
C SER A 653 0.05 -6.09 -3.26
N GLN A 654 0.10 -7.33 -3.75
CA GLN A 654 -0.98 -8.32 -3.63
C GLN A 654 -0.43 -9.66 -3.15
N GLY A 655 -1.29 -10.48 -2.55
CA GLY A 655 -0.97 -11.83 -2.10
C GLY A 655 -0.21 -11.87 -0.76
N LEU A 656 0.49 -12.99 -0.53
CA LEU A 656 1.25 -13.19 0.70
C LEU A 656 2.50 -12.29 0.75
N PRO A 657 2.98 -11.92 1.95
CA PRO A 657 4.11 -10.99 2.11
C PRO A 657 5.42 -11.46 1.47
N VAL A 658 5.69 -12.75 1.50
CA VAL A 658 6.86 -13.34 0.86
C VAL A 658 6.43 -14.01 -0.43
N GLN A 659 7.00 -13.59 -1.56
CA GLN A 659 6.80 -14.18 -2.88
C GLN A 659 8.15 -14.25 -3.59
N PHE A 660 8.69 -15.46 -3.66
CA PHE A 660 9.99 -15.78 -4.25
C PHE A 660 9.76 -16.69 -5.45
N VAL A 661 10.01 -16.20 -6.65
CA VAL A 661 9.66 -16.87 -7.90
C VAL A 661 10.86 -17.61 -8.45
N LEU A 662 10.70 -18.90 -8.69
CA LEU A 662 11.65 -19.73 -9.41
C LEU A 662 11.20 -19.83 -10.87
N GLU A 663 12.08 -19.52 -11.80
CA GLU A 663 11.78 -19.47 -13.23
C GLU A 663 12.70 -20.39 -14.00
N THR A 664 12.17 -21.01 -15.04
CA THR A 664 12.95 -21.91 -15.92
C THR A 664 12.25 -22.13 -17.27
N THR A 665 12.98 -22.66 -18.23
CA THR A 665 12.44 -23.22 -19.47
C THR A 665 12.25 -24.74 -19.40
N ASP A 666 12.59 -25.38 -18.28
CA ASP A 666 12.40 -26.82 -18.05
C ASP A 666 10.90 -27.15 -17.93
N SER A 667 10.58 -28.46 -17.97
CA SER A 667 9.20 -28.95 -17.77
C SER A 667 8.69 -28.66 -16.35
N PHE A 668 7.37 -28.58 -16.20
CA PHE A 668 6.74 -28.33 -14.88
C PHE A 668 7.03 -29.44 -13.87
N GLU A 669 7.20 -30.69 -14.32
CA GLU A 669 7.56 -31.80 -13.45
C GLU A 669 8.92 -31.56 -12.81
N ARG A 670 9.92 -31.21 -13.62
CA ARG A 670 11.27 -30.92 -13.14
C ARG A 670 11.31 -29.66 -12.28
N LEU A 671 10.57 -28.61 -12.66
CA LEU A 671 10.42 -27.39 -11.87
C LEU A 671 9.79 -27.70 -10.51
N ASN A 672 8.77 -28.56 -10.47
CA ASN A 672 8.15 -28.98 -9.21
C ASN A 672 9.14 -29.73 -8.30
N ASP A 673 9.93 -30.65 -8.83
CA ASP A 673 10.93 -31.36 -8.05
C ASP A 673 11.94 -30.40 -7.40
N VAL A 674 12.43 -29.43 -8.18
CA VAL A 674 13.34 -28.39 -7.70
C VAL A 674 12.65 -27.50 -6.67
N ALA A 675 11.42 -27.05 -6.93
CA ALA A 675 10.65 -26.19 -6.04
C ALA A 675 10.34 -26.88 -4.70
N GLN A 676 9.97 -28.17 -4.72
CA GLN A 676 9.71 -28.94 -3.51
C GLN A 676 10.98 -29.18 -2.67
N ALA A 677 12.10 -29.47 -3.31
CA ALA A 677 13.38 -29.59 -2.63
C ALA A 677 13.80 -28.25 -1.98
N PHE A 678 13.64 -27.16 -2.70
CA PHE A 678 13.89 -25.81 -2.20
C PHE A 678 12.98 -25.46 -1.02
N LEU A 679 11.69 -25.75 -1.14
CA LEU A 679 10.67 -25.51 -0.11
C LEU A 679 11.00 -26.27 1.19
N GLN A 680 11.34 -27.58 1.07
CA GLN A 680 11.70 -28.41 2.22
C GLN A 680 12.92 -27.86 2.97
N GLU A 681 13.92 -27.36 2.24
CA GLU A 681 15.11 -26.78 2.85
C GLU A 681 14.79 -25.41 3.49
N ALA A 682 13.97 -24.60 2.83
CA ALA A 682 13.56 -23.30 3.35
C ALA A 682 12.75 -23.42 4.65
N VAL A 683 11.86 -24.40 4.76
CA VAL A 683 11.04 -24.65 5.97
C VAL A 683 11.91 -25.02 7.18
N LYS A 684 13.02 -25.73 6.99
CA LYS A 684 13.94 -26.12 8.08
C LYS A 684 14.58 -24.92 8.79
N SER A 685 14.60 -23.76 8.16
CA SER A 685 15.19 -22.54 8.73
C SER A 685 14.45 -22.02 9.96
N GLY A 686 13.15 -22.33 10.10
CA GLY A 686 12.28 -21.77 11.15
C GLY A 686 11.91 -20.31 10.95
N ASN A 687 12.27 -19.70 9.81
CA ASN A 687 12.00 -18.29 9.50
C ASN A 687 10.56 -18.01 9.06
N PHE A 688 9.75 -19.06 8.89
CA PHE A 688 8.39 -18.96 8.35
C PHE A 688 7.37 -19.60 9.28
N ILE A 689 6.26 -18.91 9.53
CA ILE A 689 5.07 -19.52 10.16
C ILE A 689 4.20 -20.26 9.13
N PHE A 690 4.29 -19.86 7.87
CA PHE A 690 3.66 -20.49 6.72
C PHE A 690 4.56 -20.35 5.50
N LEU A 691 4.77 -21.44 4.77
CA LEU A 691 5.48 -21.42 3.49
C LEU A 691 4.93 -22.55 2.59
N ASP A 692 4.62 -22.22 1.34
CA ASP A 692 4.10 -23.15 0.36
C ASP A 692 4.54 -22.78 -1.06
N SER A 693 4.42 -23.74 -2.00
CA SER A 693 4.60 -23.51 -3.43
C SER A 693 3.24 -23.42 -4.11
N ASP A 694 3.08 -22.50 -5.05
CA ASP A 694 1.89 -22.41 -5.91
C ASP A 694 1.86 -23.50 -6.99
N LEU A 695 3.01 -24.10 -7.33
CA LEU A 695 3.09 -25.24 -8.23
C LEU A 695 2.91 -26.54 -7.44
N LYS A 696 1.85 -27.26 -7.77
CA LYS A 696 1.54 -28.59 -7.21
C LYS A 696 1.14 -29.53 -8.33
N ILE A 697 1.74 -30.70 -8.38
CA ILE A 697 1.42 -31.76 -9.34
C ILE A 697 0.78 -32.90 -8.57
N ASP A 698 -0.46 -32.74 -8.18
CA ASP A 698 -1.23 -33.67 -7.35
C ASP A 698 -2.70 -33.76 -7.77
N SER A 699 -3.11 -33.03 -8.83
CA SER A 699 -4.48 -33.06 -9.35
C SER A 699 -4.72 -34.33 -10.17
N PRO A 700 -5.64 -35.22 -9.78
CA PRO A 700 -5.97 -36.40 -10.58
C PRO A 700 -6.75 -35.99 -11.83
N GLN A 701 -6.26 -36.40 -12.99
CA GLN A 701 -6.92 -36.21 -14.25
C GLN A 701 -7.23 -37.55 -14.91
N SER A 702 -8.46 -37.72 -15.36
CA SER A 702 -8.86 -38.84 -16.20
C SER A 702 -8.79 -38.44 -17.67
N VAL A 703 -7.94 -39.12 -18.44
CA VAL A 703 -7.73 -38.86 -19.85
C VAL A 703 -8.56 -39.85 -20.67
N VAL A 704 -9.49 -39.32 -21.44
CA VAL A 704 -10.28 -40.09 -22.41
C VAL A 704 -9.45 -40.26 -23.69
N GLN A 705 -8.86 -41.42 -23.87
CA GLN A 705 -8.08 -41.77 -25.06
C GLN A 705 -9.01 -42.32 -26.14
N ILE A 706 -9.27 -41.51 -27.19
CA ILE A 706 -10.17 -41.88 -28.30
C ILE A 706 -9.37 -42.63 -29.34
N ASP A 707 -9.87 -43.81 -29.74
CA ASP A 707 -9.32 -44.62 -30.83
C ASP A 707 -9.76 -44.07 -32.16
N ARG A 708 -8.83 -43.40 -32.86
CA ARG A 708 -9.07 -42.73 -34.13
C ARG A 708 -9.53 -43.70 -35.23
N ASN A 709 -8.98 -44.92 -35.23
CA ASN A 709 -9.29 -45.93 -36.24
C ASN A 709 -10.72 -46.46 -36.06
N LYS A 710 -11.09 -46.81 -34.83
CA LYS A 710 -12.47 -47.24 -34.54
C LYS A 710 -13.48 -46.13 -34.81
N THR A 711 -13.16 -44.89 -34.41
CA THR A 711 -14.02 -43.73 -34.65
C THR A 711 -14.27 -43.54 -36.17
N ALA A 712 -13.21 -43.58 -36.97
CA ALA A 712 -13.32 -43.48 -38.42
C ALA A 712 -14.05 -44.65 -39.06
N GLN A 713 -13.82 -45.91 -38.63
CA GLN A 713 -14.52 -47.08 -39.12
C GLN A 713 -16.05 -47.01 -38.90
N LEU A 714 -16.45 -46.37 -37.77
CA LEU A 714 -17.87 -46.13 -37.48
C LEU A 714 -18.43 -44.90 -38.21
N GLY A 715 -17.65 -44.18 -38.99
CA GLY A 715 -18.08 -42.97 -39.69
C GLY A 715 -18.25 -41.75 -38.80
N LEU A 716 -17.71 -41.79 -37.56
CA LEU A 716 -17.71 -40.66 -36.62
C LEU A 716 -16.47 -39.80 -36.85
N LYS A 717 -16.58 -38.48 -36.62
CA LYS A 717 -15.47 -37.55 -36.63
C LYS A 717 -14.99 -37.28 -35.18
N MET A 718 -13.71 -36.97 -35.00
CA MET A 718 -13.18 -36.60 -33.73
C MET A 718 -13.89 -35.36 -33.15
N SER A 719 -14.28 -34.40 -34.01
CA SER A 719 -15.09 -33.22 -33.63
C SER A 719 -16.44 -33.62 -33.02
N ASP A 720 -17.09 -34.64 -33.56
CA ASP A 720 -18.43 -35.06 -33.10
C ASP A 720 -18.34 -35.67 -31.71
N VAL A 721 -17.30 -36.54 -31.48
CA VAL A 721 -17.03 -37.14 -30.16
C VAL A 721 -16.65 -36.07 -29.15
N GLY A 722 -15.78 -35.14 -29.52
CA GLY A 722 -15.35 -34.01 -28.66
C GLY A 722 -16.50 -33.08 -28.32
N ALA A 723 -17.32 -32.68 -29.32
CA ALA A 723 -18.48 -31.82 -29.11
C ALA A 723 -19.57 -32.49 -28.23
N ALA A 724 -19.80 -33.79 -28.41
CA ALA A 724 -20.73 -34.55 -27.59
C ALA A 724 -20.29 -34.56 -26.11
N LEU A 725 -19.01 -34.85 -25.82
CA LEU A 725 -18.46 -34.83 -24.46
C LEU A 725 -18.46 -33.43 -23.89
N GLY A 726 -18.03 -32.41 -24.63
CA GLY A 726 -18.01 -31.03 -24.24
C GLY A 726 -19.40 -30.47 -23.91
N GLY A 727 -20.40 -30.79 -24.74
CA GLY A 727 -21.80 -30.41 -24.53
C GLY A 727 -22.45 -31.10 -23.33
N MET A 728 -21.94 -32.28 -22.95
CA MET A 728 -22.43 -33.00 -21.75
C MET A 728 -21.78 -32.53 -20.46
N LEU A 729 -20.48 -32.27 -20.44
CA LEU A 729 -19.68 -32.09 -19.25
C LEU A 729 -19.20 -30.65 -19.04
N GLY A 730 -18.92 -29.93 -20.12
CA GLY A 730 -18.21 -28.64 -20.06
C GLY A 730 -18.98 -27.50 -19.44
N GLY A 731 -20.32 -27.56 -19.41
CA GLY A 731 -21.14 -26.53 -18.76
C GLY A 731 -21.16 -25.18 -19.49
N GLY A 732 -20.67 -25.15 -20.75
CA GLY A 732 -20.74 -23.96 -21.58
C GLY A 732 -22.16 -23.62 -22.03
N TYR A 733 -22.46 -22.35 -22.26
CA TYR A 733 -23.73 -21.94 -22.82
C TYR A 733 -23.76 -22.14 -24.34
N VAL A 734 -24.96 -22.41 -24.87
CA VAL A 734 -25.17 -22.62 -26.31
C VAL A 734 -25.94 -21.48 -26.96
N ASN A 735 -26.72 -20.75 -26.18
CA ASN A 735 -27.54 -19.64 -26.65
C ASN A 735 -27.88 -18.69 -25.51
N TYR A 736 -28.55 -17.59 -25.84
CA TYR A 736 -29.17 -16.66 -24.89
C TYR A 736 -30.67 -16.61 -25.09
N PHE A 737 -31.40 -16.45 -23.99
CA PHE A 737 -32.84 -16.22 -23.99
C PHE A 737 -33.21 -14.95 -23.25
N SER A 738 -34.33 -14.35 -23.56
CA SER A 738 -34.83 -13.15 -22.93
C SER A 738 -35.82 -13.48 -21.80
N LEU A 739 -35.52 -12.98 -20.60
CA LEU A 739 -36.41 -13.01 -19.44
C LEU A 739 -36.50 -11.57 -18.85
N ASP A 740 -37.75 -11.02 -18.76
CA ASP A 740 -37.97 -9.66 -18.25
C ASP A 740 -37.07 -8.59 -18.90
N ASN A 741 -36.94 -8.64 -20.24
CA ASN A 741 -36.14 -7.74 -21.06
C ASN A 741 -34.61 -7.80 -20.78
N ARG A 742 -34.12 -8.89 -20.23
CA ARG A 742 -32.72 -9.19 -20.06
C ARG A 742 -32.32 -10.49 -20.72
N SER A 743 -31.05 -10.55 -21.13
CA SER A 743 -30.47 -11.71 -21.79
C SER A 743 -29.79 -12.60 -20.76
N TYR A 744 -30.15 -13.89 -20.76
CA TYR A 744 -29.57 -14.91 -19.89
C TYR A 744 -29.13 -16.13 -20.70
N LYS A 745 -28.17 -16.85 -20.16
CA LYS A 745 -27.56 -18.01 -20.85
C LYS A 745 -28.50 -19.22 -20.85
N VAL A 746 -28.42 -20.01 -21.93
CA VAL A 746 -29.03 -21.35 -22.06
C VAL A 746 -27.92 -22.38 -21.96
N ILE A 747 -27.94 -23.23 -20.92
CA ILE A 747 -26.84 -24.14 -20.58
C ILE A 747 -27.37 -25.56 -20.51
N PRO A 748 -27.14 -26.40 -21.55
CA PRO A 748 -27.34 -27.85 -21.45
C PRO A 748 -26.16 -28.48 -20.71
N GLN A 749 -26.45 -29.44 -19.81
CA GLN A 749 -25.44 -30.20 -19.10
C GLN A 749 -26.05 -31.50 -18.56
N ILE A 750 -25.26 -32.54 -18.43
CA ILE A 750 -25.72 -33.78 -17.80
C ILE A 750 -26.01 -33.57 -16.32
N GLN A 751 -27.06 -34.25 -15.85
CA GLN A 751 -27.45 -34.26 -14.43
C GLN A 751 -26.28 -34.72 -13.54
N GLN A 752 -26.11 -34.09 -12.38
CA GLN A 752 -25.02 -34.39 -11.45
C GLN A 752 -24.95 -35.89 -11.09
N ARG A 753 -26.11 -36.53 -10.84
CA ARG A 753 -26.19 -37.97 -10.53
C ARG A 753 -25.62 -38.91 -11.58
N SER A 754 -25.53 -38.42 -12.83
CA SER A 754 -25.01 -39.21 -13.99
C SER A 754 -23.53 -38.93 -14.26
N ARG A 755 -22.88 -38.05 -13.48
CA ARG A 755 -21.44 -37.70 -13.59
C ARG A 755 -20.72 -37.73 -12.23
N LEU A 756 -21.11 -38.66 -11.36
CA LEU A 756 -20.50 -38.79 -10.03
C LEU A 756 -19.09 -39.40 -10.08
N ASN A 757 -18.83 -40.22 -11.07
CA ASN A 757 -17.54 -40.87 -11.26
C ASN A 757 -17.21 -41.07 -12.73
N VAL A 758 -15.95 -41.39 -13.02
CA VAL A 758 -15.43 -41.51 -14.39
C VAL A 758 -16.02 -42.70 -15.13
N ASP A 759 -16.36 -43.80 -14.43
CA ASP A 759 -16.91 -45.02 -15.07
C ASP A 759 -18.27 -44.75 -15.73
N GLN A 760 -19.05 -43.82 -15.19
CA GLN A 760 -20.32 -43.41 -15.80
C GLN A 760 -20.16 -42.82 -17.18
N LEU A 761 -19.02 -42.17 -17.48
CA LEU A 761 -18.74 -41.51 -18.76
C LEU A 761 -18.68 -42.55 -19.88
N MET A 762 -18.23 -43.76 -19.61
CA MET A 762 -18.09 -44.77 -20.60
C MET A 762 -19.43 -45.22 -21.22
N ASN A 763 -20.51 -44.96 -20.51
CA ASN A 763 -21.87 -45.26 -20.94
C ASN A 763 -22.51 -44.09 -21.73
N TYR A 764 -21.82 -42.97 -21.91
CA TYR A 764 -22.34 -41.83 -22.68
C TYR A 764 -22.28 -42.10 -24.17
N TYR A 765 -23.29 -41.63 -24.92
CA TYR A 765 -23.37 -41.77 -26.34
C TYR A 765 -22.77 -40.56 -27.04
N VAL A 766 -21.78 -40.81 -27.88
CA VAL A 766 -20.97 -39.77 -28.54
C VAL A 766 -21.29 -39.58 -30.01
N GLY A 767 -22.19 -40.36 -30.51
CA GLY A 767 -22.70 -40.25 -31.91
C GLY A 767 -23.74 -41.31 -32.19
N THR A 768 -24.37 -41.22 -33.35
CA THR A 768 -25.32 -42.21 -33.86
C THR A 768 -24.89 -42.67 -35.28
N VAL A 769 -24.89 -43.96 -35.50
CA VAL A 769 -24.57 -44.58 -36.79
C VAL A 769 -25.78 -45.41 -37.27
N ASN A 770 -26.35 -45.08 -38.40
CA ASN A 770 -27.59 -45.72 -38.90
C ASN A 770 -28.73 -45.77 -37.86
N GLY A 771 -28.84 -44.70 -37.07
CA GLY A 771 -29.85 -44.60 -35.98
C GLY A 771 -29.52 -45.36 -34.69
N VAL A 772 -28.37 -46.02 -34.63
CA VAL A 772 -27.88 -46.71 -33.41
C VAL A 772 -26.92 -45.80 -32.60
N PRO A 773 -27.20 -45.47 -31.33
CA PRO A 773 -26.30 -44.68 -30.51
C PRO A 773 -25.01 -45.44 -30.20
N ILE A 774 -23.87 -44.81 -30.31
CA ILE A 774 -22.55 -45.36 -30.08
C ILE A 774 -22.06 -44.90 -28.72
N PRO A 775 -21.84 -45.84 -27.73
CA PRO A 775 -21.33 -45.45 -26.41
C PRO A 775 -19.84 -45.13 -26.50
N LEU A 776 -19.36 -44.25 -25.63
CA LEU A 776 -17.96 -43.84 -25.53
C LEU A 776 -17.03 -45.07 -25.34
N SER A 777 -17.48 -46.07 -24.60
CA SER A 777 -16.74 -47.33 -24.37
C SER A 777 -16.36 -48.07 -25.66
N THR A 778 -17.07 -47.86 -26.74
CA THR A 778 -16.76 -48.46 -28.06
C THR A 778 -15.53 -47.82 -28.71
N VAL A 779 -15.33 -46.54 -28.49
CA VAL A 779 -14.34 -45.73 -29.24
C VAL A 779 -13.26 -45.14 -28.34
N ALA A 780 -13.34 -45.33 -27.03
CA ALA A 780 -12.38 -44.73 -26.09
C ALA A 780 -12.02 -45.64 -24.93
N THR A 781 -10.88 -45.41 -24.35
CA THR A 781 -10.42 -45.91 -23.05
C THR A 781 -10.10 -44.77 -22.12
N ILE A 782 -10.19 -44.99 -20.80
CA ILE A 782 -9.86 -43.99 -19.79
C ILE A 782 -8.62 -44.42 -19.04
N THR A 783 -7.67 -43.48 -18.93
CA THR A 783 -6.47 -43.64 -18.12
C THR A 783 -6.40 -42.48 -17.14
N THR A 784 -5.87 -42.72 -15.92
CA THR A 784 -5.69 -41.69 -14.92
C THR A 784 -4.23 -41.29 -14.86
N LYS A 785 -3.97 -39.99 -14.82
CA LYS A 785 -2.65 -39.37 -14.58
C LYS A 785 -2.78 -38.26 -13.57
N VAL A 786 -1.66 -37.86 -13.01
CA VAL A 786 -1.58 -36.69 -12.14
C VAL A 786 -1.04 -35.52 -12.95
N ILE A 787 -1.66 -34.36 -12.82
CA ILE A 787 -1.29 -33.14 -13.55
C ILE A 787 -1.10 -31.98 -12.56
N PRO A 788 -0.46 -30.88 -13.00
CA PRO A 788 -0.47 -29.65 -12.22
C PRO A 788 -1.89 -29.12 -11.98
N GLU A 789 -2.16 -28.60 -10.79
CA GLU A 789 -3.43 -27.90 -10.47
C GLU A 789 -3.60 -26.65 -11.33
N SER A 790 -2.49 -25.91 -11.50
CA SER A 790 -2.37 -24.76 -12.37
C SER A 790 -1.00 -24.74 -13.05
N ILE A 791 -0.96 -24.12 -14.21
CA ILE A 791 0.26 -23.83 -14.95
C ILE A 791 0.51 -22.34 -14.84
N ASN A 792 1.63 -21.97 -14.22
CA ASN A 792 1.98 -20.60 -13.95
C ASN A 792 3.17 -20.17 -14.79
N HIS A 793 3.03 -18.99 -15.43
CA HIS A 793 4.14 -18.31 -16.07
C HIS A 793 4.44 -16.99 -15.34
N PHE A 794 5.70 -16.67 -15.22
CA PHE A 794 6.16 -15.39 -14.78
C PHE A 794 7.14 -14.84 -15.82
N GLN A 795 6.88 -13.61 -16.30
CA GLN A 795 7.65 -13.05 -17.42
C GLN A 795 7.78 -14.01 -18.61
N GLN A 796 6.70 -14.74 -18.92
CA GLN A 796 6.60 -15.74 -20.02
C GLN A 796 7.45 -17.01 -19.82
N LEU A 797 8.06 -17.20 -18.66
CA LEU A 797 8.80 -18.42 -18.28
C LEU A 797 7.93 -19.31 -17.38
N ASN A 798 8.14 -20.62 -17.44
CA ASN A 798 7.53 -21.55 -16.50
C ASN A 798 7.99 -21.17 -15.08
N SER A 799 7.06 -21.03 -14.16
CA SER A 799 7.38 -20.53 -12.83
C SER A 799 6.74 -21.34 -11.71
N ALA A 800 7.42 -21.33 -10.56
CA ALA A 800 6.92 -21.78 -9.28
C ALA A 800 7.20 -20.70 -8.25
N THR A 801 6.16 -20.19 -7.62
CA THR A 801 6.28 -19.16 -6.58
C THR A 801 6.29 -19.81 -5.21
N ILE A 802 7.38 -19.65 -4.48
CA ILE A 802 7.48 -19.97 -3.06
C ILE A 802 6.91 -18.78 -2.29
N GLN A 803 5.77 -18.99 -1.66
CA GLN A 803 5.01 -17.91 -1.02
C GLN A 803 4.73 -18.21 0.44
N GLY A 804 4.76 -17.18 1.27
CA GLY A 804 4.58 -17.41 2.70
C GLY A 804 4.54 -16.17 3.57
N VAL A 805 4.55 -16.45 4.88
CA VAL A 805 4.53 -15.45 5.95
C VAL A 805 5.71 -15.72 6.87
N ALA A 806 6.50 -14.69 7.13
CA ALA A 806 7.65 -14.78 8.02
C ALA A 806 7.23 -15.02 9.48
N THR A 807 8.10 -15.67 10.24
CA THR A 807 7.94 -15.79 11.70
C THR A 807 7.97 -14.40 12.35
N PRO A 808 7.09 -14.10 13.32
CA PRO A 808 7.12 -12.83 14.03
C PRO A 808 8.51 -12.51 14.57
N GLY A 809 8.97 -11.29 14.30
CA GLY A 809 10.30 -10.83 14.69
C GLY A 809 11.42 -11.13 13.68
N VAL A 810 11.14 -11.87 12.61
CA VAL A 810 12.05 -12.03 11.45
C VAL A 810 11.66 -11.00 10.39
N ALA A 811 12.60 -10.16 9.98
CA ALA A 811 12.33 -9.11 9.00
C ALA A 811 12.26 -9.67 7.57
N GLN A 812 11.48 -9.01 6.72
CA GLN A 812 11.31 -9.38 5.30
C GLN A 812 12.66 -9.47 4.56
N GLY A 813 13.54 -8.51 4.80
CA GLY A 813 14.87 -8.51 4.15
C GLY A 813 15.73 -9.70 4.51
N ASP A 814 15.69 -10.14 5.78
CA ASP A 814 16.43 -11.31 6.25
C ASP A 814 15.92 -12.60 5.60
N VAL A 815 14.59 -12.72 5.49
CA VAL A 815 13.91 -13.84 4.84
C VAL A 815 14.28 -13.90 3.36
N LEU A 816 14.19 -12.80 2.63
CA LEU A 816 14.51 -12.75 1.20
C LEU A 816 16.00 -13.01 0.94
N LYS A 817 16.87 -12.46 1.78
CA LYS A 817 18.30 -12.75 1.71
C LYS A 817 18.61 -14.23 1.94
N TYR A 818 17.95 -14.84 2.94
CA TYR A 818 18.09 -16.27 3.20
C TYR A 818 17.66 -17.10 1.98
N LEU A 819 16.47 -16.80 1.39
CA LEU A 819 15.98 -17.50 0.21
C LEU A 819 16.91 -17.31 -1.00
N GLN A 820 17.46 -16.11 -1.19
CA GLN A 820 18.40 -15.82 -2.26
C GLN A 820 19.72 -16.60 -2.08
N ASP A 821 20.25 -16.68 -0.87
CA ASP A 821 21.47 -17.43 -0.57
C ASP A 821 21.22 -18.94 -0.69
N LEU A 822 20.04 -19.42 -0.33
CA LEU A 822 19.62 -20.80 -0.54
C LEU A 822 19.51 -21.10 -2.05
N ALA A 823 18.92 -20.21 -2.83
CA ALA A 823 18.80 -20.35 -4.28
C ALA A 823 20.17 -20.47 -4.96
N LYS A 824 21.13 -19.62 -4.60
CA LYS A 824 22.51 -19.68 -5.12
C LYS A 824 23.19 -21.02 -4.85
N ARG A 825 22.85 -21.69 -3.77
CA ARG A 825 23.47 -22.97 -3.37
C ARG A 825 22.78 -24.20 -3.94
N THR A 826 21.48 -24.12 -4.19
CA THR A 826 20.63 -25.30 -4.46
C THR A 826 20.03 -25.34 -5.85
N LEU A 827 19.84 -24.19 -6.51
CA LEU A 827 19.21 -24.17 -7.84
C LEU A 827 20.16 -24.73 -8.91
N PRO A 828 19.66 -25.61 -9.80
CA PRO A 828 20.41 -26.10 -10.94
C PRO A 828 20.69 -24.99 -11.97
N GLN A 829 21.58 -25.27 -12.91
CA GLN A 829 21.82 -24.38 -14.05
C GLN A 829 20.56 -24.29 -14.93
N GLY A 830 20.25 -23.08 -15.42
CA GLY A 830 19.04 -22.82 -16.23
C GLY A 830 17.83 -22.37 -15.40
N TYR A 831 18.02 -22.19 -14.10
CA TYR A 831 17.02 -21.59 -13.20
C TYR A 831 17.40 -20.15 -12.87
N SER A 832 16.40 -19.27 -12.88
CA SER A 832 16.53 -17.89 -12.44
C SER A 832 15.54 -17.60 -11.28
N VAL A 833 15.75 -16.48 -10.64
CA VAL A 833 14.94 -16.02 -9.51
C VAL A 833 14.39 -14.65 -9.82
N ASP A 834 13.10 -14.45 -9.57
CA ASP A 834 12.44 -13.16 -9.56
C ASP A 834 11.56 -13.03 -8.30
N TYR A 835 10.86 -11.94 -8.16
CA TYR A 835 10.07 -11.61 -6.99
C TYR A 835 8.70 -11.09 -7.40
N GLY A 836 7.68 -11.39 -6.58
CA GLY A 836 6.33 -10.85 -6.75
C GLY A 836 5.93 -9.93 -5.58
N GLY A 837 4.87 -9.17 -5.77
CA GLY A 837 4.21 -8.40 -4.71
C GLY A 837 5.14 -7.56 -3.84
N LEU A 838 4.96 -7.65 -2.52
CA LEU A 838 5.75 -6.89 -1.53
C LEU A 838 7.25 -7.23 -1.57
N SER A 839 7.60 -8.49 -1.90
CA SER A 839 9.00 -8.89 -2.04
C SER A 839 9.71 -8.18 -3.20
N ARG A 840 9.02 -8.00 -4.34
CA ARG A 840 9.53 -7.23 -5.47
C ARG A 840 9.73 -5.76 -5.12
N GLN A 841 8.73 -5.15 -4.48
CA GLN A 841 8.83 -3.76 -4.02
C GLN A 841 10.04 -3.57 -3.08
N TYR A 842 10.23 -4.48 -2.11
CA TYR A 842 11.39 -4.43 -1.21
C TYR A 842 12.72 -4.47 -1.97
N VAL A 843 12.87 -5.39 -2.92
CA VAL A 843 14.12 -5.54 -3.69
C VAL A 843 14.39 -4.31 -4.57
N GLN A 844 13.35 -3.74 -5.19
CA GLN A 844 13.48 -2.54 -6.02
C GLN A 844 13.84 -1.28 -5.22
N GLU A 845 13.24 -1.12 -4.02
CA GLU A 845 13.38 0.10 -3.22
C GLU A 845 14.61 0.08 -2.30
N SER A 846 15.07 -1.10 -1.85
CA SER A 846 16.14 -1.23 -0.86
C SER A 846 17.49 -0.68 -1.32
N ALA A 847 17.76 -0.67 -2.62
CA ALA A 847 19.03 -0.17 -3.18
C ALA A 847 19.10 1.37 -3.28
N GLY A 848 17.96 2.06 -3.26
CA GLY A 848 17.90 3.52 -3.50
C GLY A 848 18.35 4.38 -2.33
N PHE A 849 18.20 3.90 -1.09
CA PHE A 849 18.41 4.71 0.12
C PHE A 849 19.85 5.21 0.28
N ILE A 850 20.84 4.33 0.13
CA ILE A 850 22.26 4.69 0.32
C ILE A 850 22.68 5.76 -0.68
N ALA A 851 22.22 5.66 -1.93
CA ALA A 851 22.49 6.66 -2.97
C ALA A 851 21.85 8.01 -2.64
N THR A 852 20.58 8.02 -2.23
CA THR A 852 19.85 9.23 -1.82
C THR A 852 20.50 9.89 -0.61
N PHE A 853 20.90 9.09 0.38
CA PHE A 853 21.59 9.56 1.58
C PHE A 853 22.95 10.21 1.24
N GLY A 854 23.74 9.55 0.42
CA GLY A 854 25.03 10.09 -0.04
C GLY A 854 24.87 11.38 -0.86
N PHE A 855 23.87 11.45 -1.73
CA PHE A 855 23.55 12.64 -2.51
C PHE A 855 23.10 13.80 -1.61
N ALA A 856 22.26 13.53 -0.60
CA ALA A 856 21.87 14.53 0.40
C ALA A 856 23.09 15.11 1.13
N LEU A 857 24.01 14.24 1.57
CA LEU A 857 25.22 14.66 2.25
C LEU A 857 26.10 15.58 1.37
N ILE A 858 26.24 15.26 0.08
CA ILE A 858 27.00 16.09 -0.87
C ILE A 858 26.31 17.45 -1.06
N ILE A 859 25.00 17.49 -1.24
CA ILE A 859 24.25 18.75 -1.43
C ILE A 859 24.37 19.63 -0.18
N ILE A 860 24.23 19.07 1.02
CA ILE A 860 24.40 19.82 2.26
C ILE A 860 25.81 20.38 2.35
N TYR A 861 26.83 19.57 2.06
CA TYR A 861 28.21 20.01 2.06
C TYR A 861 28.44 21.19 1.12
N LEU A 862 27.93 21.11 -0.12
CA LEU A 862 28.07 22.18 -1.11
C LEU A 862 27.29 23.45 -0.71
N ALA A 863 26.08 23.29 -0.16
CA ALA A 863 25.29 24.42 0.33
C ALA A 863 26.00 25.15 1.49
N LEU A 864 26.57 24.39 2.43
CA LEU A 864 27.36 24.95 3.53
C LEU A 864 28.64 25.60 3.05
N ALA A 865 29.33 24.98 2.08
CA ALA A 865 30.58 25.53 1.53
C ALA A 865 30.35 26.88 0.83
N ALA A 866 29.25 26.99 0.09
CA ALA A 866 28.84 28.24 -0.52
C ALA A 866 28.44 29.32 0.49
N LEU A 867 27.79 28.89 1.58
CA LEU A 867 27.30 29.81 2.61
C LEU A 867 28.42 30.36 3.50
N PHE A 868 29.37 29.49 3.89
CA PHE A 868 30.49 29.84 4.76
C PHE A 868 31.71 30.34 3.98
N GLU A 869 31.66 30.35 2.64
CA GLU A 869 32.82 30.67 1.78
C GLU A 869 34.09 29.84 2.18
N SER A 870 33.85 28.58 2.64
CA SER A 870 34.89 27.74 3.20
C SER A 870 34.62 26.27 2.85
N PHE A 871 35.64 25.50 2.47
CA PHE A 871 35.58 24.06 2.32
C PHE A 871 35.85 23.28 3.62
N ARG A 872 36.33 23.93 4.67
CA ARG A 872 36.70 23.35 5.97
C ARG A 872 35.50 23.36 6.94
N ASP A 873 34.80 24.48 7.04
CA ASP A 873 33.68 24.64 7.97
C ASP A 873 32.54 23.66 7.77
N PRO A 874 32.12 23.30 6.54
CA PRO A 874 31.14 22.24 6.29
C PRO A 874 31.56 20.89 6.87
N ILE A 875 32.84 20.52 6.80
CA ILE A 875 33.35 19.26 7.35
C ILE A 875 33.19 19.26 8.88
N ILE A 876 33.49 20.39 9.52
CA ILE A 876 33.37 20.54 10.98
C ILE A 876 31.90 20.39 11.41
N ILE A 877 31.00 21.01 10.69
CA ILE A 877 29.54 20.95 10.94
C ILE A 877 29.02 19.55 10.74
N LEU A 878 29.37 18.91 9.62
CA LEU A 878 28.85 17.60 9.24
C LEU A 878 29.40 16.44 10.07
N VAL A 879 30.43 16.64 10.86
CA VAL A 879 30.90 15.64 11.84
C VAL A 879 29.82 15.28 12.87
N SER A 880 28.88 16.17 13.12
CA SER A 880 27.74 15.90 14.01
C SER A 880 26.77 14.83 13.45
N VAL A 881 26.70 14.69 12.12
CA VAL A 881 25.78 13.77 11.42
C VAL A 881 26.08 12.30 11.76
N PRO A 882 27.30 11.76 11.64
CA PRO A 882 27.60 10.39 12.03
C PRO A 882 27.27 10.09 13.49
N MET A 883 27.48 11.03 14.39
CA MET A 883 27.16 10.88 15.81
C MET A 883 25.68 10.65 16.05
N SER A 884 24.87 11.45 15.37
CA SER A 884 23.40 11.37 15.46
C SER A 884 22.85 10.09 14.82
N ILE A 885 23.38 9.70 13.66
CA ILE A 885 23.00 8.46 12.98
C ILE A 885 23.34 7.23 13.80
N ALA A 886 24.54 7.17 14.36
CA ALA A 886 24.94 6.09 15.26
C ALA A 886 23.99 5.99 16.48
N GLY A 887 23.62 7.14 17.06
CA GLY A 887 22.63 7.20 18.14
C GLY A 887 21.28 6.61 17.77
N ALA A 888 20.76 6.90 16.58
CA ALA A 888 19.51 6.32 16.09
C ALA A 888 19.64 4.82 15.75
N LEU A 889 20.72 4.44 15.10
CA LEU A 889 20.96 3.05 14.67
C LEU A 889 21.16 2.08 15.84
N ILE A 890 21.64 2.52 16.99
CA ILE A 890 21.74 1.68 18.18
C ILE A 890 20.33 1.13 18.54
N PHE A 891 19.33 1.98 18.59
CA PHE A 891 17.96 1.60 18.98
C PHE A 891 17.29 0.75 17.88
N ILE A 892 17.54 1.06 16.62
CA ILE A 892 17.03 0.26 15.48
C ILE A 892 17.69 -1.12 15.47
N SER A 893 19.00 -1.20 15.63
CA SER A 893 19.77 -2.47 15.60
C SER A 893 19.36 -3.41 16.75
N VAL A 894 19.09 -2.86 17.94
CA VAL A 894 18.57 -3.62 19.08
C VAL A 894 17.11 -4.04 18.86
N GLY A 895 16.37 -3.36 17.95
CA GLY A 895 14.97 -3.68 17.64
C GLY A 895 13.99 -3.29 18.75
N ILE A 896 14.24 -2.19 19.45
CA ILE A 896 13.38 -1.71 20.54
C ILE A 896 11.97 -1.43 20.00
N GLY A 897 10.96 -2.01 20.65
CA GLY A 897 9.56 -1.85 20.25
C GLY A 897 9.22 -2.41 18.87
N GLY A 898 10.07 -3.28 18.33
CA GLY A 898 9.92 -3.81 16.96
C GLY A 898 10.52 -2.91 15.87
N ALA A 899 11.35 -1.92 16.24
CA ALA A 899 12.00 -1.02 15.29
C ALA A 899 12.84 -1.79 14.27
N SER A 900 12.76 -1.36 13.02
CA SER A 900 13.47 -1.92 11.88
C SER A 900 14.00 -0.82 10.97
N LEU A 901 14.90 -1.18 10.07
CA LEU A 901 15.32 -0.30 8.99
C LEU A 901 14.28 -0.38 7.87
N ASN A 902 13.46 0.64 7.76
CA ASN A 902 12.35 0.73 6.82
C ASN A 902 12.24 2.14 6.24
N ILE A 903 11.31 2.37 5.31
CA ILE A 903 11.17 3.68 4.64
C ILE A 903 10.96 4.83 5.63
N TYR A 904 10.25 4.63 6.75
CA TYR A 904 10.01 5.67 7.76
C TYR A 904 11.27 5.97 8.57
N THR A 905 12.01 4.94 8.99
CA THR A 905 13.30 5.13 9.70
C THR A 905 14.36 5.73 8.78
N GLN A 906 14.39 5.35 7.51
CA GLN A 906 15.31 5.89 6.51
C GLN A 906 15.07 7.39 6.29
N VAL A 907 13.82 7.82 6.12
CA VAL A 907 13.47 9.24 6.00
C VAL A 907 13.73 9.98 7.31
N GLY A 908 13.48 9.32 8.46
CA GLY A 908 13.88 9.84 9.76
C GLY A 908 15.38 10.11 9.87
N LEU A 909 16.23 9.20 9.36
CA LEU A 909 17.70 9.38 9.34
C LEU A 909 18.12 10.54 8.42
N VAL A 910 17.48 10.72 7.26
CA VAL A 910 17.73 11.89 6.39
C VAL A 910 17.30 13.18 7.08
N THR A 911 16.12 13.19 7.70
CA THR A 911 15.62 14.32 8.48
C THR A 911 16.59 14.71 9.60
N LEU A 912 17.13 13.71 10.28
CA LEU A 912 18.07 13.88 11.38
C LEU A 912 19.38 14.57 10.94
N MET A 913 19.85 14.35 9.68
CA MET A 913 21.01 15.08 9.14
C MET A 913 20.80 16.59 9.16
N GLY A 914 19.62 17.03 8.72
CA GLY A 914 19.28 18.46 8.72
C GLY A 914 19.13 19.05 10.12
N LEU A 915 18.50 18.28 11.01
CA LEU A 915 18.26 18.71 12.39
C LEU A 915 19.56 18.92 13.17
N ILE A 916 20.44 17.94 13.13
CA ILE A 916 21.67 17.99 13.90
C ILE A 916 22.69 18.98 13.31
N SER A 917 22.69 19.20 12.02
CA SER A 917 23.58 20.18 11.36
C SER A 917 23.34 21.60 11.85
N LYS A 918 22.11 21.95 12.25
CA LYS A 918 21.78 23.27 12.86
C LYS A 918 22.65 23.55 14.07
N HIS A 919 22.90 22.58 14.93
CA HIS A 919 23.72 22.77 16.13
C HIS A 919 25.17 23.10 15.75
N GLY A 920 25.71 22.39 14.77
CA GLY A 920 27.04 22.66 14.24
C GLY A 920 27.15 24.05 13.62
N ILE A 921 26.14 24.48 12.82
CA ILE A 921 26.09 25.81 12.22
C ILE A 921 26.15 26.89 13.29
N LEU A 922 25.29 26.81 14.32
CA LEU A 922 25.22 27.80 15.39
C LEU A 922 26.54 27.95 16.16
N ILE A 923 27.24 26.84 16.39
CA ILE A 923 28.53 26.84 17.12
C ILE A 923 29.63 27.41 16.20
N VAL A 924 29.76 26.93 14.99
CA VAL A 924 30.88 27.27 14.08
C VAL A 924 30.78 28.73 13.61
N GLU A 925 29.57 29.17 13.23
CA GLU A 925 29.37 30.55 12.78
C GLU A 925 29.70 31.57 13.86
N PHE A 926 29.21 31.31 15.09
CA PHE A 926 29.49 32.21 16.22
C PHE A 926 30.95 32.14 16.67
N ALA A 927 31.60 30.98 16.59
CA ALA A 927 33.03 30.87 16.87
C ALA A 927 33.88 31.65 15.84
N ASN A 928 33.51 31.58 14.56
CA ASN A 928 34.17 32.36 13.50
C ASN A 928 33.98 33.87 13.71
N GLU A 929 32.78 34.32 14.11
CA GLU A 929 32.51 35.70 14.43
C GLU A 929 33.36 36.19 15.61
N LEU A 930 33.50 35.40 16.68
CA LEU A 930 34.36 35.73 17.81
C LEU A 930 35.86 35.79 17.44
N GLN A 931 36.33 34.93 16.53
CA GLN A 931 37.69 35.04 16.01
C GLN A 931 37.92 36.34 15.23
N GLN A 932 36.93 36.75 14.38
CA GLN A 932 36.97 38.02 13.66
C GLN A 932 37.01 39.23 14.63
N GLN A 933 36.46 39.10 15.82
CA GLN A 933 36.53 40.07 16.87
C GLN A 933 37.87 40.04 17.65
N GLY A 934 38.83 39.25 17.24
CA GLY A 934 40.19 39.21 17.78
C GLY A 934 40.44 38.17 18.89
N LYS A 935 39.52 37.23 19.15
CA LYS A 935 39.71 36.12 20.09
C LYS A 935 40.56 35.00 19.51
N SER A 936 41.32 34.32 20.37
CA SER A 936 42.03 33.10 19.92
C SER A 936 41.04 31.99 19.54
N LYS A 937 41.48 31.09 18.65
CA LYS A 937 40.67 29.97 18.16
C LYS A 937 40.04 29.15 19.33
N ARG A 938 40.83 28.89 20.39
CA ARG A 938 40.36 28.13 21.56
C ARG A 938 39.35 28.91 22.39
N GLU A 939 39.64 30.17 22.70
CA GLU A 939 38.72 31.04 23.45
C GLU A 939 37.39 31.24 22.68
N ALA A 940 37.49 31.45 21.36
CA ALA A 940 36.32 31.65 20.52
C ALA A 940 35.38 30.43 20.53
N ILE A 941 35.91 29.21 20.40
CA ILE A 941 35.08 27.99 20.38
C ILE A 941 34.51 27.68 21.77
N GLU A 942 35.28 27.82 22.83
CA GLU A 942 34.82 27.59 24.19
C GLU A 942 33.69 28.58 24.59
N GLU A 943 33.84 29.85 24.24
CA GLU A 943 32.82 30.87 24.49
C GLU A 943 31.58 30.69 23.61
N ALA A 944 31.75 30.37 22.35
CA ALA A 944 30.66 30.09 21.43
C ALA A 944 29.80 28.92 21.93
N CYS A 945 30.44 27.85 22.37
CA CYS A 945 29.75 26.70 22.95
C CYS A 945 29.01 27.05 24.23
N GLY A 946 29.60 27.86 25.11
CA GLY A 946 28.95 28.29 26.32
C GLY A 946 27.73 29.17 26.09
N ILE A 947 27.79 30.11 25.18
CA ILE A 947 26.67 31.00 24.81
C ILE A 947 25.55 30.26 24.09
N ARG A 948 25.90 29.38 23.19
CA ARG A 948 24.92 28.64 22.37
C ARG A 948 24.35 27.38 23.03
N LEU A 949 24.86 27.02 24.25
CA LEU A 949 24.38 25.83 24.96
C LEU A 949 22.90 25.90 25.28
N ARG A 950 22.38 27.03 25.77
CA ARG A 950 20.96 27.18 26.12
C ARG A 950 20.03 27.06 24.94
N PRO A 951 20.22 27.75 23.81
CA PRO A 951 19.44 27.54 22.60
C PRO A 951 19.46 26.08 22.12
N ILE A 952 20.64 25.47 22.05
CA ILE A 952 20.81 24.08 21.59
C ILE A 952 20.05 23.10 22.49
N LEU A 953 20.17 23.20 23.81
CA LEU A 953 19.45 22.30 24.72
C LEU A 953 17.95 22.53 24.70
N MET A 954 17.49 23.77 24.55
CA MET A 954 16.08 24.12 24.48
C MET A 954 15.44 23.59 23.22
N THR A 955 16.07 23.76 22.06
CA THR A 955 15.57 23.27 20.79
C THR A 955 15.61 21.76 20.73
N THR A 956 16.67 21.11 21.21
CA THR A 956 16.74 19.65 21.33
C THR A 956 15.62 19.11 22.23
N ALA A 957 15.42 19.72 23.42
CA ALA A 957 14.34 19.28 24.29
C ALA A 957 12.96 19.48 23.67
N ALA A 958 12.72 20.61 22.98
CA ALA A 958 11.47 20.85 22.28
C ALA A 958 11.20 19.80 21.18
N MET A 959 12.22 19.46 20.37
CA MET A 959 12.14 18.43 19.33
C MET A 959 11.92 17.05 19.92
N VAL A 960 12.77 16.62 20.85
CA VAL A 960 12.72 15.27 21.44
C VAL A 960 11.41 15.04 22.17
N LEU A 961 11.00 15.98 23.02
CA LEU A 961 9.75 15.87 23.76
C LEU A 961 8.53 16.07 22.86
N GLY A 962 8.64 16.88 21.80
CA GLY A 962 7.60 17.09 20.79
C GLY A 962 7.29 15.85 19.95
N VAL A 963 8.25 14.93 19.79
CA VAL A 963 8.01 13.65 19.07
C VAL A 963 7.64 12.48 20.02
N ILE A 964 7.62 12.68 21.33
CA ILE A 964 7.17 11.63 22.28
C ILE A 964 5.77 11.12 21.94
N PRO A 965 4.77 11.95 21.60
CA PRO A 965 3.46 11.44 21.19
C PRO A 965 3.51 10.45 20.04
N LEU A 966 4.48 10.56 19.12
CA LEU A 966 4.70 9.58 18.06
C LEU A 966 5.21 8.24 18.62
N ILE A 967 6.07 8.29 19.64
CA ILE A 967 6.69 7.08 20.24
C ILE A 967 5.68 6.28 21.07
N ILE A 968 4.79 6.97 21.78
CA ILE A 968 3.76 6.34 22.62
C ILE A 968 2.44 6.13 21.88
N ALA A 969 2.41 6.39 20.57
CA ALA A 969 1.22 6.26 19.73
C ALA A 969 0.61 4.86 19.82
N SER A 970 -0.71 4.80 19.85
CA SER A 970 -1.52 3.59 19.79
C SER A 970 -2.57 3.72 18.69
N GLY A 971 -3.29 2.63 18.38
CA GLY A 971 -4.32 2.64 17.37
C GLY A 971 -3.82 2.53 15.94
N ALA A 972 -4.62 2.97 14.99
CA ALA A 972 -4.34 2.88 13.56
C ALA A 972 -3.11 3.72 13.18
N GLY A 973 -2.17 3.15 12.41
CA GLY A 973 -0.95 3.81 11.95
C GLY A 973 0.09 4.08 13.06
N ALA A 974 0.01 3.37 14.19
CA ALA A 974 0.90 3.60 15.31
C ALA A 974 2.35 3.15 15.07
N VAL A 975 2.55 2.09 14.29
CA VAL A 975 3.89 1.48 14.11
C VAL A 975 4.80 2.37 13.29
N SER A 976 4.32 2.95 12.20
CA SER A 976 5.08 3.90 11.38
C SER A 976 5.43 5.18 12.16
N ARG A 977 4.47 5.70 12.94
CA ARG A 977 4.69 6.85 13.82
C ARG A 977 5.78 6.57 14.86
N PHE A 978 5.72 5.40 15.51
CA PHE A 978 6.72 4.95 16.47
C PHE A 978 8.12 4.89 15.87
N ASN A 979 8.27 4.26 14.70
CA ASN A 979 9.56 4.10 14.03
C ASN A 979 10.21 5.45 13.71
N MET A 980 9.46 6.39 13.18
CA MET A 980 9.97 7.73 12.86
C MET A 980 10.28 8.54 14.13
N GLY A 981 9.40 8.53 15.12
CA GLY A 981 9.59 9.21 16.40
C GLY A 981 10.82 8.71 17.15
N LEU A 982 11.04 7.39 17.18
CA LEU A 982 12.19 6.75 17.82
C LEU A 982 13.53 7.21 17.20
N VAL A 983 13.61 7.22 15.88
CA VAL A 983 14.83 7.64 15.15
C VAL A 983 15.18 9.09 15.50
N ILE A 984 14.20 9.98 15.46
CA ILE A 984 14.43 11.40 15.72
C ILE A 984 14.78 11.65 17.19
N ALA A 985 14.03 11.07 18.11
CA ALA A 985 14.29 11.26 19.53
C ALA A 985 15.65 10.71 19.97
N SER A 986 15.96 9.47 19.59
CA SER A 986 17.22 8.83 19.96
C SER A 986 18.43 9.46 19.25
N GLY A 987 18.32 9.68 17.94
CA GLY A 987 19.39 10.28 17.15
C GLY A 987 19.70 11.71 17.56
N LEU A 988 18.68 12.53 17.80
CA LEU A 988 18.88 13.91 18.23
C LEU A 988 19.41 14.01 19.67
N SER A 989 18.91 13.18 20.59
CA SER A 989 19.38 13.19 22.00
C SER A 989 20.86 12.79 22.09
N ILE A 990 21.21 11.66 21.49
CA ILE A 990 22.60 11.16 21.51
C ILE A 990 23.50 12.05 20.64
N GLY A 991 23.01 12.44 19.46
CA GLY A 991 23.74 13.31 18.54
C GLY A 991 24.08 14.66 19.14
N THR A 992 23.15 15.31 19.84
CA THR A 992 23.39 16.59 20.54
C THR A 992 24.42 16.44 21.64
N LEU A 993 24.31 15.38 22.45
CA LEU A 993 25.28 15.13 23.52
C LEU A 993 26.71 15.04 22.97
N PHE A 994 26.91 14.28 21.90
CA PHE A 994 28.24 14.14 21.29
C PHE A 994 28.66 15.39 20.51
N THR A 995 27.74 16.05 19.81
CA THR A 995 28.03 17.28 19.04
C THR A 995 28.63 18.36 19.91
N LEU A 996 28.13 18.52 21.13
CA LEU A 996 28.63 19.51 22.09
C LEU A 996 30.13 19.31 22.48
N PHE A 997 30.69 18.13 22.27
CA PHE A 997 32.11 17.83 22.54
C PHE A 997 32.93 17.57 21.27
N VAL A 998 32.36 16.92 20.26
CA VAL A 998 33.06 16.50 19.04
C VAL A 998 33.23 17.67 18.07
N VAL A 999 32.22 18.52 17.88
CA VAL A 999 32.31 19.68 16.98
C VAL A 999 33.39 20.66 17.44
N PRO A 1000 33.46 21.06 18.73
CA PRO A 1000 34.55 21.91 19.23
C PRO A 1000 35.92 21.29 19.04
N ALA A 1001 36.09 19.99 19.27
CA ALA A 1001 37.35 19.29 19.08
C ALA A 1001 37.80 19.30 17.60
N VAL A 1002 36.87 19.03 16.67
CA VAL A 1002 37.14 19.05 15.23
C VAL A 1002 37.40 20.47 14.74
N TYR A 1003 36.70 21.46 15.32
CA TYR A 1003 36.98 22.87 15.06
C TYR A 1003 38.42 23.24 15.41
N MET A 1004 38.91 22.81 16.56
CA MET A 1004 40.32 23.02 16.96
C MET A 1004 41.33 22.39 15.99
N LEU A 1005 40.98 21.24 15.41
CA LEU A 1005 41.85 20.50 14.50
C LEU A 1005 41.89 21.07 13.09
N ILE A 1006 40.72 21.49 12.54
CA ILE A 1006 40.54 21.74 11.08
C ILE A 1006 40.25 23.21 10.77
N ALA A 1007 39.58 23.96 11.63
CA ALA A 1007 39.17 25.33 11.39
C ALA A 1007 40.33 26.26 11.03
N ALA A 1008 40.08 27.19 10.09
CA ALA A 1008 41.03 28.24 9.78
C ALA A 1008 41.24 29.19 10.99
N ASP A 1009 42.39 29.81 11.11
CA ASP A 1009 42.65 30.86 12.08
C ASP A 1009 42.32 32.20 11.42
N HIS A 1010 41.20 32.81 11.87
CA HIS A 1010 40.73 34.09 11.34
C HIS A 1010 41.32 35.29 12.11
N SER A 1011 42.04 35.09 13.19
CA SER A 1011 42.66 36.13 13.99
C SER A 1011 43.79 36.88 13.26
N GLU A 1012 44.48 36.17 12.32
CA GLU A 1012 45.54 36.78 11.49
C GLU A 1012 45.02 37.75 10.42
N HIS A 1013 43.75 37.64 10.02
CA HIS A 1013 43.14 38.53 9.03
C HIS A 1013 42.57 39.82 9.64
N ALA A 1014 42.22 39.85 10.92
CA ALA A 1014 41.84 41.04 11.61
C ALA A 1014 42.95 42.10 11.71
N GLU A 1015 44.21 41.67 11.80
CA GLU A 1015 45.34 42.57 11.79
C GLU A 1015 45.66 43.16 10.39
N LEU A 1016 45.24 42.52 9.31
CA LEU A 1016 45.46 42.98 7.94
C LEU A 1016 44.39 44.00 7.48
N ASP A 1017 43.18 43.90 7.97
CA ASP A 1017 42.10 44.83 7.65
C ASP A 1017 42.22 46.16 8.45
N GLU A 1018 42.80 46.17 9.65
CA GLU A 1018 43.16 47.38 10.36
C GLU A 1018 44.27 48.18 9.70
N VAL A 1019 45.12 47.54 8.85
CA VAL A 1019 46.22 48.21 8.10
C VAL A 1019 45.76 48.73 6.73
N ALA A 1020 44.55 48.40 6.27
CA ALA A 1020 44.04 48.70 4.94
C ALA A 1020 42.99 49.85 4.89
N GLU A 1021 42.75 50.62 5.91
CA GLU A 1021 42.00 51.84 5.79
C GLU A 1021 42.89 52.93 5.17
N PRO A 1022 42.57 53.45 3.99
CA PRO A 1022 43.31 54.57 3.42
C PRO A 1022 42.95 55.89 4.11
N VAL A 1023 43.93 56.63 4.46
CA VAL A 1023 43.90 58.02 4.94
C VAL A 1023 43.10 58.93 4.00
#